data_a6fe8a09af296cde4f082ae068605294
#
_entry.id   a6fe8a09af296cde4f082ae068605294
#
_cell.length_a   1.000
_cell.length_b   1.000
_cell.length_c   1.000
_cell.angle_alpha   90.00
_cell.angle_beta   90.00
_cell.angle_gamma   90.00
#
_symmetry.space_group_name_H-M   'P 1'
#
loop_
_entity.id
_entity.type
_entity.pdbx_description
1 polymer ?
#
loop_
_entity_poly.entity_id
_entity_poly.type
_entity_poly.pdbx_seq_one_letter_code
_entity_poly.pdbx_strand_id
1 'polypeptide(L)'
;LFTRVWFGEAENDIFNRLALACYMDWQRIALLRAYARYMQQIRISNSQNFIAGTLVSHTELAELLLQFFEARFNPQRYQSARQCEAAQQKLEVEFNSALDSVPNLSEDRVLRLFLELMQASTRTNFYQAGPDGTAKSCISFKLDPSRLPDLPRPRPVYEIFVYSPEVEGVHLRGGKVARGGLRWSDRFEDYRTEILGLVKAQQVKNAVIVPVGAKGGFVAKQLPSHGGREAVQEGGKAAYSTFIRALLDLTDNFVDGEVVPAPEVIRHDEDDYYLVVAADKGTATFSDIANGISREYGFWLEDAFASGGSYGYDHKKMGITAKGAWVSVERHFRELGLNTATDDFTVVGIGDMAGDVFGNGMLLSEHIRLVAAFNHLHIFVDPNPDAATSYRERERLFNQAGSSWADYDESLISEGGGVFSRAAKSIPISPQMKKLLGTKSDHMPPNMLIVHLLKMRSDLLWIGGIGTFVKSRQETHADVGDKANDGLRVNGRELGCRVVGEGGNLGMSQLGRIEFALNGGHCNTDFIDNSGGVDCSDREVNIKILLNRLVAQGDLTFKQRNEMLGEMTDDVSRLVLQSNYRQTQAISIANSEAAARLEEYRRLMARYESRGLLDRSLEYLPDDEALTERQMAGQGLTRPELSVLIAIVKGDLKQTLAGSFVPDEPGIRDLIYNVFPPLLVERFGDELQNHQLRRELIATRVA
;
A
#
# COMPACT_ATOMS: atom_id res chain seq x y z
N LEU A 1 14.33 36.79 0.19
CA LEU A 1 14.56 35.64 -0.69
C LEU A 1 16.02 35.19 -0.65
N PHE A 2 17.03 36.06 -0.97
CA PHE A 2 18.45 35.67 -1.02
C PHE A 2 18.92 34.92 0.23
N THR A 3 18.65 35.44 1.42
CA THR A 3 19.01 34.81 2.70
C THR A 3 18.40 33.42 2.84
N ARG A 4 17.12 33.24 2.45
CA ARG A 4 16.41 31.95 2.53
C ARG A 4 16.99 30.92 1.56
N VAL A 5 17.37 31.35 0.35
CA VAL A 5 18.06 30.48 -0.61
C VAL A 5 19.46 30.09 -0.10
N TRP A 6 20.19 31.04 0.48
CA TRP A 6 21.53 30.81 1.03
C TRP A 6 21.54 29.75 2.13
N PHE A 7 20.54 29.78 3.01
CA PHE A 7 20.39 28.79 4.09
C PHE A 7 19.62 27.53 3.69
N GLY A 8 19.27 27.36 2.41
CA GLY A 8 18.55 26.16 1.93
C GLY A 8 17.06 26.11 2.30
N GLU A 9 16.49 27.20 2.82
CA GLU A 9 15.07 27.28 3.17
C GLU A 9 14.15 27.55 1.96
N ALA A 10 14.73 27.94 0.83
CA ALA A 10 14.05 28.12 -0.45
C ALA A 10 14.92 27.61 -1.61
N GLU A 11 14.30 27.06 -2.65
CA GLU A 11 15.02 26.57 -3.83
C GLU A 11 15.53 27.74 -4.69
N ASN A 12 16.65 27.50 -5.40
CA ASN A 12 17.25 28.45 -6.35
C ASN A 12 16.90 28.05 -7.78
N ASP A 13 15.85 28.65 -8.32
CA ASP A 13 15.37 28.40 -9.67
C ASP A 13 14.74 29.65 -10.32
N ILE A 14 14.16 29.48 -11.52
CA ILE A 14 13.58 30.57 -12.31
C ILE A 14 12.37 31.22 -11.61
N PHE A 15 11.63 30.54 -10.71
CA PHE A 15 10.55 31.13 -9.94
C PHE A 15 11.01 32.33 -9.11
N ASN A 16 12.28 32.38 -8.71
CA ASN A 16 12.84 33.49 -7.94
C ASN A 16 12.80 34.84 -8.69
N ARG A 17 12.60 34.85 -10.01
CA ARG A 17 12.39 36.07 -10.80
C ARG A 17 11.09 36.80 -10.42
N LEU A 18 10.10 36.08 -9.87
CA LEU A 18 8.85 36.68 -9.38
C LEU A 18 9.08 37.68 -8.22
N ALA A 19 10.18 37.53 -7.48
CA ALA A 19 10.57 38.49 -6.47
C ALA A 19 10.80 39.90 -7.04
N LEU A 20 11.32 39.99 -8.25
CA LEU A 20 11.55 41.27 -8.95
C LEU A 20 10.38 41.67 -9.87
N ALA A 21 9.76 40.69 -10.53
CA ALA A 21 8.68 40.94 -11.48
C ALA A 21 7.36 41.35 -10.79
N CYS A 22 7.05 40.75 -9.64
CA CYS A 22 5.79 40.95 -8.92
C CYS A 22 5.99 41.40 -7.46
N TYR A 23 7.23 41.71 -7.05
CA TYR A 23 7.56 42.05 -5.64
C TYR A 23 7.12 40.99 -4.61
N MET A 24 7.06 39.72 -5.05
CA MET A 24 6.62 38.62 -4.20
C MET A 24 7.66 38.26 -3.14
N ASP A 25 7.20 37.99 -1.93
CA ASP A 25 8.04 37.36 -0.90
C ASP A 25 8.38 35.91 -1.23
N TRP A 26 9.34 35.33 -0.50
CA TRP A 26 9.80 33.97 -0.76
C TRP A 26 8.71 32.90 -0.51
N GLN A 27 7.77 33.11 0.39
CA GLN A 27 6.69 32.18 0.72
C GLN A 27 5.66 32.09 -0.41
N ARG A 28 5.25 33.23 -0.99
CA ARG A 28 4.35 33.28 -2.14
C ARG A 28 5.00 32.63 -3.38
N ILE A 29 6.31 32.83 -3.55
CA ILE A 29 7.09 32.15 -4.59
C ILE A 29 7.11 30.64 -4.36
N ALA A 30 7.37 30.19 -3.10
CA ALA A 30 7.36 28.76 -2.74
C ALA A 30 5.99 28.13 -2.94
N LEU A 31 4.90 28.86 -2.67
CA LEU A 31 3.53 28.42 -2.92
C LEU A 31 3.28 28.13 -4.41
N LEU A 32 3.61 29.06 -5.29
CA LEU A 32 3.45 28.86 -6.75
C LEU A 32 4.33 27.73 -7.26
N ARG A 33 5.55 27.64 -6.74
CA ARG A 33 6.47 26.52 -7.04
C ARG A 33 5.87 25.18 -6.59
N ALA A 34 5.27 25.09 -5.41
CA ALA A 34 4.64 23.88 -4.91
C ALA A 34 3.52 23.38 -5.85
N TYR A 35 2.63 24.27 -6.31
CA TYR A 35 1.64 23.90 -7.31
C TYR A 35 2.27 23.45 -8.64
N ALA A 36 3.31 24.15 -9.10
CA ALA A 36 4.02 23.77 -10.33
C ALA A 36 4.71 22.39 -10.19
N ARG A 37 5.26 22.06 -9.01
CA ARG A 37 5.82 20.72 -8.73
C ARG A 37 4.72 19.65 -8.75
N TYR A 38 3.55 19.93 -8.21
CA TYR A 38 2.40 19.03 -8.31
C TYR A 38 1.96 18.81 -9.77
N MET A 39 1.94 19.86 -10.58
CA MET A 39 1.64 19.76 -12.03
C MET A 39 2.55 18.75 -12.74
N GLN A 40 3.84 18.70 -12.41
CA GLN A 40 4.76 17.69 -12.97
C GLN A 40 4.36 16.28 -12.54
N GLN A 41 4.01 16.08 -11.28
CA GLN A 41 3.61 14.78 -10.77
C GLN A 41 2.31 14.23 -11.38
N ILE A 42 1.43 15.11 -11.85
CA ILE A 42 0.23 14.74 -12.63
C ILE A 42 0.47 14.67 -14.15
N ARG A 43 1.76 14.71 -14.56
CA ARG A 43 2.21 14.49 -15.94
C ARG A 43 1.84 15.57 -16.94
N ILE A 44 1.90 16.84 -16.55
CA ILE A 44 1.86 17.92 -17.53
C ILE A 44 3.15 17.90 -18.34
N SER A 45 3.03 18.09 -19.66
CA SER A 45 4.15 18.05 -20.59
C SER A 45 5.09 19.26 -20.49
N ASN A 46 4.68 20.35 -19.82
CA ASN A 46 5.44 21.59 -19.71
C ASN A 46 6.55 21.48 -18.63
N SER A 47 7.75 21.95 -18.95
CA SER A 47 8.87 21.99 -18.00
C SER A 47 8.63 23.03 -16.89
N GLN A 48 9.29 22.85 -15.73
CA GLN A 48 9.25 23.86 -14.63
C GLN A 48 9.69 25.25 -15.09
N ASN A 49 10.68 25.30 -15.97
CA ASN A 49 11.14 26.58 -16.54
C ASN A 49 10.08 27.25 -17.40
N PHE A 50 9.29 26.51 -18.17
CA PHE A 50 8.18 27.03 -18.93
C PHE A 50 7.07 27.57 -18.02
N ILE A 51 6.67 26.77 -17.01
CA ILE A 51 5.63 27.15 -16.04
C ILE A 51 6.03 28.43 -15.31
N ALA A 52 7.26 28.50 -14.78
CA ALA A 52 7.77 29.69 -14.10
C ALA A 52 7.88 30.90 -15.06
N GLY A 53 8.37 30.69 -16.30
CA GLY A 53 8.42 31.71 -17.33
C GLY A 53 7.04 32.30 -17.67
N THR A 54 6.01 31.45 -17.74
CA THR A 54 4.61 31.88 -17.93
C THR A 54 4.15 32.82 -16.81
N LEU A 55 4.39 32.47 -15.55
CA LEU A 55 4.03 33.35 -14.43
C LEU A 55 4.81 34.68 -14.46
N VAL A 56 6.08 34.65 -14.80
CA VAL A 56 6.93 35.88 -14.94
C VAL A 56 6.46 36.76 -16.10
N SER A 57 5.96 36.19 -17.18
CA SER A 57 5.44 36.93 -18.34
C SER A 57 4.06 37.51 -18.12
N HIS A 58 3.27 36.90 -17.22
CA HIS A 58 1.88 37.29 -16.91
C HIS A 58 1.73 37.64 -15.43
N THR A 59 2.44 38.70 -15.00
CA THR A 59 2.52 39.12 -13.58
C THR A 59 1.17 39.45 -12.97
N GLU A 60 0.26 40.06 -13.70
CA GLU A 60 -1.09 40.36 -13.25
C GLU A 60 -1.89 39.08 -12.92
N LEU A 61 -1.79 38.06 -13.79
CA LEU A 61 -2.44 36.77 -13.55
C LEU A 61 -1.81 36.03 -12.37
N ALA A 62 -0.47 36.11 -12.20
CA ALA A 62 0.21 35.54 -11.05
C ALA A 62 -0.23 36.20 -9.72
N GLU A 63 -0.46 37.51 -9.72
CA GLU A 63 -0.99 38.21 -8.56
C GLU A 63 -2.47 37.85 -8.28
N LEU A 64 -3.31 37.74 -9.31
CA LEU A 64 -4.70 37.30 -9.16
C LEU A 64 -4.80 35.86 -8.58
N LEU A 65 -3.94 34.95 -9.01
CA LEU A 65 -3.83 33.60 -8.42
C LEU A 65 -3.53 33.67 -6.91
N LEU A 66 -2.56 34.49 -6.51
CA LEU A 66 -2.25 34.65 -5.08
C LEU A 66 -3.40 35.29 -4.30
N GLN A 67 -4.05 36.31 -4.88
CA GLN A 67 -5.23 36.92 -4.25
C GLN A 67 -6.38 35.91 -4.11
N PHE A 68 -6.59 35.04 -5.10
CA PHE A 68 -7.56 33.96 -5.04
C PHE A 68 -7.21 32.96 -3.91
N PHE A 69 -5.95 32.55 -3.84
CA PHE A 69 -5.48 31.64 -2.78
C PHE A 69 -5.66 32.28 -1.40
N GLU A 70 -5.30 33.56 -1.23
CA GLU A 70 -5.52 34.29 0.01
C GLU A 70 -7.00 34.44 0.37
N ALA A 71 -7.85 34.73 -0.63
CA ALA A 71 -9.29 34.80 -0.42
C ALA A 71 -9.89 33.46 0.03
N ARG A 72 -9.26 32.34 -0.36
CA ARG A 72 -9.75 31.01 -0.04
C ARG A 72 -9.23 30.49 1.29
N PHE A 73 -7.94 30.74 1.64
CA PHE A 73 -7.27 30.05 2.71
C PHE A 73 -6.75 30.93 3.85
N ASN A 74 -6.75 32.26 3.75
CA ASN A 74 -6.24 33.12 4.80
C ASN A 74 -7.29 33.30 5.92
N PRO A 75 -7.07 32.72 7.13
CA PRO A 75 -8.05 32.75 8.21
C PRO A 75 -8.30 34.15 8.77
N GLN A 76 -7.43 35.12 8.49
CA GLN A 76 -7.54 36.49 9.01
C GLN A 76 -8.17 37.47 8.01
N ARG A 77 -8.39 37.06 6.75
CA ARG A 77 -8.80 37.99 5.67
C ARG A 77 -10.31 38.31 5.66
N TYR A 78 -11.16 37.34 5.97
CA TYR A 78 -12.61 37.48 5.91
C TYR A 78 -13.29 37.00 7.19
N GLN A 79 -14.35 37.70 7.61
CA GLN A 79 -15.08 37.38 8.84
C GLN A 79 -16.20 36.34 8.67
N SER A 80 -16.54 35.97 7.42
CA SER A 80 -17.57 34.98 7.16
C SER A 80 -17.34 34.22 5.87
N ALA A 81 -17.81 32.97 5.81
CA ALA A 81 -17.76 32.12 4.62
C ALA A 81 -18.37 32.80 3.38
N ARG A 82 -19.47 33.51 3.54
CA ARG A 82 -20.16 34.25 2.44
C ARG A 82 -19.26 35.34 1.84
N GLN A 83 -18.52 36.08 2.66
CA GLN A 83 -17.56 37.10 2.16
C GLN A 83 -16.41 36.44 1.42
N CYS A 84 -15.92 35.32 1.93
CA CYS A 84 -14.90 34.52 1.31
C CYS A 84 -15.31 34.00 -0.09
N GLU A 85 -16.51 33.42 -0.19
CA GLU A 85 -17.07 32.92 -1.45
C GLU A 85 -17.29 34.05 -2.48
N ALA A 86 -17.85 35.18 -2.05
CA ALA A 86 -18.07 36.34 -2.94
C ALA A 86 -16.75 36.91 -3.48
N ALA A 87 -15.70 36.95 -2.64
CA ALA A 87 -14.36 37.37 -3.06
C ALA A 87 -13.74 36.41 -4.06
N GLN A 88 -13.84 35.09 -3.81
CA GLN A 88 -13.35 34.07 -4.74
C GLN A 88 -14.06 34.17 -6.10
N GLN A 89 -15.38 34.27 -6.13
CA GLN A 89 -16.15 34.44 -7.38
C GLN A 89 -15.74 35.68 -8.17
N LYS A 90 -15.56 36.82 -7.50
CA LYS A 90 -15.08 38.04 -8.15
C LYS A 90 -13.70 37.85 -8.78
N LEU A 91 -12.77 37.31 -8.04
CA LEU A 91 -11.38 37.07 -8.50
C LEU A 91 -11.32 36.06 -9.65
N GLU A 92 -12.18 35.05 -9.63
CA GLU A 92 -12.31 34.08 -10.72
C GLU A 92 -12.79 34.75 -12.03
N VAL A 93 -13.77 35.63 -11.95
CA VAL A 93 -14.23 36.42 -13.11
C VAL A 93 -13.13 37.33 -13.63
N GLU A 94 -12.44 38.06 -12.75
CA GLU A 94 -11.28 38.90 -13.11
C GLU A 94 -10.17 38.12 -13.76
N PHE A 95 -9.80 36.95 -13.19
CA PHE A 95 -8.78 36.07 -13.73
C PHE A 95 -9.14 35.56 -15.13
N ASN A 96 -10.34 35.05 -15.32
CA ASN A 96 -10.81 34.56 -16.62
C ASN A 96 -10.83 35.66 -17.68
N SER A 97 -11.26 36.89 -17.31
CA SER A 97 -11.20 38.03 -18.21
C SER A 97 -9.78 38.45 -18.60
N ALA A 98 -8.85 38.41 -17.64
CA ALA A 98 -7.41 38.70 -17.92
C ALA A 98 -6.78 37.59 -18.77
N LEU A 99 -7.20 36.35 -18.59
CA LEU A 99 -6.72 35.21 -19.34
C LEU A 99 -7.06 35.26 -20.83
N ASP A 100 -8.18 35.89 -21.21
CA ASP A 100 -8.57 36.09 -22.62
C ASP A 100 -7.49 36.89 -23.40
N SER A 101 -6.64 37.64 -22.73
CA SER A 101 -5.54 38.40 -23.35
C SER A 101 -4.26 37.56 -23.59
N VAL A 102 -4.19 36.30 -23.09
CA VAL A 102 -3.03 35.43 -23.26
C VAL A 102 -3.04 34.81 -24.66
N PRO A 103 -2.03 35.12 -25.51
CA PRO A 103 -2.07 34.68 -26.90
C PRO A 103 -1.62 33.24 -27.12
N ASN A 104 -0.94 32.65 -26.14
CA ASN A 104 -0.32 31.33 -26.24
C ASN A 104 -1.18 30.29 -25.52
N LEU A 105 -1.69 29.31 -26.26
CA LEU A 105 -2.56 28.25 -25.73
C LEU A 105 -1.88 27.42 -24.61
N SER A 106 -0.56 27.19 -24.71
CA SER A 106 0.17 26.44 -23.67
C SER A 106 0.31 27.25 -22.38
N GLU A 107 0.49 28.57 -22.48
CA GLU A 107 0.53 29.47 -21.33
C GLU A 107 -0.88 29.62 -20.69
N ASP A 108 -1.91 29.79 -21.50
CA ASP A 108 -3.30 29.81 -21.06
C ASP A 108 -3.64 28.53 -20.28
N ARG A 109 -3.30 27.37 -20.81
CA ARG A 109 -3.55 26.08 -20.15
C ARG A 109 -2.84 25.96 -18.81
N VAL A 110 -1.60 26.40 -18.70
CA VAL A 110 -0.83 26.39 -17.44
C VAL A 110 -1.50 27.29 -16.41
N LEU A 111 -1.91 28.51 -16.81
CA LEU A 111 -2.53 29.48 -15.91
C LEU A 111 -3.90 28.99 -15.42
N ARG A 112 -4.73 28.44 -16.32
CA ARG A 112 -6.03 27.81 -15.93
C ARG A 112 -5.83 26.70 -14.91
N LEU A 113 -4.82 25.86 -15.14
CA LEU A 113 -4.56 24.75 -14.23
C LEU A 113 -4.11 25.21 -12.84
N PHE A 114 -3.38 26.32 -12.70
CA PHE A 114 -3.11 26.91 -11.38
C PHE A 114 -4.41 27.22 -10.64
N LEU A 115 -5.35 27.88 -11.31
CA LEU A 115 -6.64 28.22 -10.71
C LEU A 115 -7.44 26.95 -10.37
N GLU A 116 -7.52 25.98 -11.27
CA GLU A 116 -8.21 24.69 -11.05
C GLU A 116 -7.63 23.92 -9.86
N LEU A 117 -6.29 23.88 -9.73
CA LEU A 117 -5.62 23.25 -8.60
C LEU A 117 -5.91 23.98 -7.28
N MET A 118 -5.93 25.32 -7.29
CA MET A 118 -6.29 26.11 -6.10
C MET A 118 -7.77 25.90 -5.72
N GLN A 119 -8.66 25.77 -6.70
CA GLN A 119 -10.08 25.45 -6.49
C GLN A 119 -10.28 24.02 -5.97
N ALA A 120 -9.49 23.06 -6.47
CA ALA A 120 -9.51 21.68 -6.00
C ALA A 120 -8.87 21.50 -4.63
N SER A 121 -8.03 22.44 -4.18
CA SER A 121 -7.45 22.42 -2.84
C SER A 121 -8.51 22.69 -1.78
N THR A 122 -8.60 21.82 -0.77
CA THR A 122 -9.60 21.90 0.31
C THR A 122 -9.01 22.37 1.62
N ARG A 123 -7.72 22.15 1.85
CA ARG A 123 -6.97 22.55 3.05
C ARG A 123 -5.52 22.86 2.71
N THR A 124 -4.89 23.72 3.51
CA THR A 124 -3.44 23.98 3.44
C THR A 124 -2.91 24.40 4.81
N ASN A 125 -1.63 24.06 5.07
CA ASN A 125 -0.91 24.52 6.26
C ASN A 125 -0.16 25.86 6.03
N PHE A 126 -0.33 26.51 4.90
CA PHE A 126 0.45 27.68 4.46
C PHE A 126 0.41 28.85 5.48
N TYR A 127 -0.70 29.02 6.20
CA TYR A 127 -0.87 30.07 7.20
C TYR A 127 -0.53 29.64 8.63
N GLN A 128 -0.17 28.39 8.84
CA GLN A 128 0.27 27.92 10.17
C GLN A 128 1.67 28.41 10.49
N ALA A 129 1.85 28.82 11.74
CA ALA A 129 3.16 29.17 12.28
C ALA A 129 3.89 27.91 12.79
N GLY A 130 5.22 27.92 12.67
CA GLY A 130 6.10 26.97 13.35
C GLY A 130 6.17 27.24 14.87
N PRO A 131 6.83 26.37 15.64
CA PRO A 131 6.97 26.53 17.09
C PRO A 131 7.65 27.85 17.52
N ASP A 132 8.46 28.43 16.65
CA ASP A 132 9.16 29.70 16.84
C ASP A 132 8.37 30.94 16.38
N GLY A 133 7.11 30.73 15.93
CA GLY A 133 6.26 31.77 15.38
C GLY A 133 6.60 32.18 13.95
N THR A 134 7.58 31.56 13.32
CA THR A 134 7.90 31.79 11.90
C THR A 134 7.04 30.89 11.00
N ALA A 135 6.93 31.26 9.73
CA ALA A 135 6.23 30.41 8.78
C ALA A 135 6.94 29.06 8.59
N LYS A 136 6.15 28.00 8.40
CA LYS A 136 6.68 26.67 8.13
C LYS A 136 7.44 26.63 6.80
N SER A 137 8.54 25.89 6.77
CA SER A 137 9.33 25.64 5.54
C SER A 137 8.66 24.61 4.61
N CYS A 138 7.70 23.85 5.13
CA CYS A 138 6.98 22.81 4.41
C CYS A 138 5.54 23.28 4.13
N ILE A 139 5.14 23.18 2.86
CA ILE A 139 3.79 23.52 2.39
C ILE A 139 3.07 22.21 2.07
N SER A 140 1.84 22.07 2.53
CA SER A 140 0.97 20.94 2.20
C SER A 140 -0.38 21.41 1.70
N PHE A 141 -0.94 20.67 0.74
CA PHE A 141 -2.29 20.86 0.20
C PHE A 141 -3.07 19.56 0.28
N LYS A 142 -4.30 19.61 0.77
CA LYS A 142 -5.26 18.53 0.58
C LYS A 142 -6.12 18.89 -0.64
N LEU A 143 -6.21 17.96 -1.59
CA LEU A 143 -6.90 18.13 -2.86
C LEU A 143 -8.11 17.20 -2.93
N ASP A 144 -9.15 17.67 -3.63
CA ASP A 144 -10.27 16.87 -4.09
C ASP A 144 -10.05 16.47 -5.56
N PRO A 145 -9.59 15.24 -5.84
CA PRO A 145 -9.30 14.77 -7.20
C PRO A 145 -10.52 14.73 -8.12
N SER A 146 -11.74 14.74 -7.58
CA SER A 146 -12.95 14.74 -8.40
C SER A 146 -13.13 16.03 -9.21
N ARG A 147 -12.51 17.13 -8.74
CA ARG A 147 -12.51 18.45 -9.41
C ARG A 147 -11.46 18.58 -10.50
N LEU A 148 -10.61 17.57 -10.67
CA LEU A 148 -9.51 17.56 -11.65
C LEU A 148 -9.76 16.46 -12.69
N PRO A 149 -10.46 16.76 -13.80
CA PRO A 149 -10.92 15.74 -14.75
C PRO A 149 -9.78 15.02 -15.49
N ASP A 150 -8.64 15.65 -15.65
CA ASP A 150 -7.48 15.12 -16.38
C ASP A 150 -6.51 14.29 -15.54
N LEU A 151 -6.83 14.01 -14.24
CA LEU A 151 -5.98 13.18 -13.41
C LEU A 151 -5.93 11.73 -13.89
N PRO A 152 -4.74 11.09 -13.88
CA PRO A 152 -4.60 9.66 -14.16
C PRO A 152 -5.48 8.78 -13.25
N ARG A 153 -6.04 7.72 -13.83
CA ARG A 153 -6.85 6.73 -13.09
C ARG A 153 -5.96 5.65 -12.45
N PRO A 154 -6.41 5.00 -11.34
CA PRO A 154 -7.62 5.30 -10.58
C PRO A 154 -7.51 6.63 -9.81
N ARG A 155 -8.60 7.38 -9.69
CA ARG A 155 -8.61 8.63 -8.91
C ARG A 155 -8.77 8.30 -7.43
N PRO A 156 -7.88 8.77 -6.55
CA PRO A 156 -8.11 8.69 -5.11
C PRO A 156 -9.29 9.61 -4.72
N VAL A 157 -9.91 9.36 -3.58
CA VAL A 157 -10.97 10.23 -3.03
C VAL A 157 -10.35 11.50 -2.45
N TYR A 158 -9.22 11.35 -1.77
CA TYR A 158 -8.44 12.46 -1.22
C TYR A 158 -6.97 12.30 -1.57
N GLU A 159 -6.30 13.43 -1.76
CA GLU A 159 -4.86 13.48 -2.00
C GLU A 159 -4.25 14.61 -1.18
N ILE A 160 -3.16 14.34 -0.45
CA ILE A 160 -2.34 15.37 0.17
C ILE A 160 -1.01 15.42 -0.59
N PHE A 161 -0.65 16.60 -1.07
CA PHE A 161 0.66 16.88 -1.64
C PHE A 161 1.49 17.68 -0.64
N VAL A 162 2.75 17.31 -0.50
CA VAL A 162 3.71 17.94 0.42
C VAL A 162 4.91 18.43 -0.37
N TYR A 163 5.30 19.67 -0.12
CA TYR A 163 6.44 20.33 -0.75
C TYR A 163 7.31 21.05 0.26
N SER A 164 8.61 20.81 0.19
CA SER A 164 9.64 21.66 0.78
C SER A 164 10.93 21.56 -0.04
N PRO A 165 11.98 22.37 0.23
CA PRO A 165 13.31 22.17 -0.36
C PRO A 165 13.93 20.81 -0.02
N GLU A 166 13.55 20.19 1.09
CA GLU A 166 14.16 18.96 1.62
C GLU A 166 13.36 17.70 1.26
N VAL A 167 12.04 17.82 1.14
CA VAL A 167 11.15 16.68 0.90
C VAL A 167 9.99 17.06 0.01
N GLU A 168 9.63 16.16 -0.88
CA GLU A 168 8.35 16.18 -1.60
C GLU A 168 7.64 14.84 -1.40
N GLY A 169 6.30 14.85 -1.41
CA GLY A 169 5.57 13.61 -1.25
C GLY A 169 4.09 13.74 -1.54
N VAL A 170 3.43 12.58 -1.66
CA VAL A 170 1.99 12.46 -1.80
C VAL A 170 1.43 11.45 -0.81
N HIS A 171 0.20 11.66 -0.37
CA HIS A 171 -0.57 10.68 0.36
C HIS A 171 -1.95 10.54 -0.29
N LEU A 172 -2.23 9.37 -0.88
CA LEU A 172 -3.43 9.07 -1.65
C LEU A 172 -4.36 8.18 -0.82
N ARG A 173 -5.64 8.54 -0.75
CA ARG A 173 -6.62 7.86 0.11
C ARG A 173 -7.89 7.52 -0.69
N GLY A 174 -8.40 6.30 -0.46
CA GLY A 174 -9.65 5.81 -1.06
C GLY A 174 -10.91 6.20 -0.29
N GLY A 175 -10.81 6.93 0.81
CA GLY A 175 -11.92 7.38 1.65
C GLY A 175 -11.45 8.07 2.92
N LYS A 176 -12.40 8.46 3.80
CA LYS A 176 -12.10 9.15 5.07
C LYS A 176 -11.35 8.26 6.05
N VAL A 177 -11.89 7.09 6.36
CA VAL A 177 -11.23 6.09 7.20
C VAL A 177 -10.35 5.24 6.28
N ALA A 178 -9.09 5.62 6.14
CA ALA A 178 -8.16 5.02 5.21
C ALA A 178 -6.80 4.73 5.87
N ARG A 179 -6.14 3.64 5.42
CA ARG A 179 -4.87 3.18 5.96
C ARG A 179 -3.98 2.59 4.88
N GLY A 180 -2.70 2.85 4.98
CA GLY A 180 -1.69 2.25 4.11
C GLY A 180 -0.27 2.64 4.50
N GLY A 181 0.70 1.97 3.89
CA GLY A 181 2.12 2.21 4.15
C GLY A 181 2.65 3.48 3.50
N LEU A 182 3.77 3.96 4.03
CA LEU A 182 4.54 5.07 3.48
C LEU A 182 5.83 4.53 2.86
N ARG A 183 6.11 4.96 1.63
CA ARG A 183 7.28 4.54 0.87
C ARG A 183 8.29 5.68 0.75
N TRP A 184 9.54 5.43 1.12
CA TRP A 184 10.64 6.27 0.71
C TRP A 184 11.02 5.89 -0.73
N SER A 185 10.75 6.80 -1.68
CA SER A 185 10.99 6.60 -3.11
C SER A 185 12.30 7.28 -3.54
N ASP A 186 12.96 6.70 -4.53
CA ASP A 186 14.08 7.28 -5.27
C ASP A 186 13.65 7.88 -6.64
N ARG A 187 12.34 7.79 -6.94
CA ARG A 187 11.75 8.23 -8.22
C ARG A 187 11.28 9.69 -8.16
N PHE A 188 12.22 10.62 -8.13
CA PHE A 188 11.90 12.05 -8.00
C PHE A 188 10.95 12.60 -9.09
N GLU A 189 11.08 12.11 -10.32
CA GLU A 189 10.31 12.63 -11.46
C GLU A 189 8.84 12.13 -11.48
N ASP A 190 8.55 10.96 -10.91
CA ASP A 190 7.25 10.32 -11.06
C ASP A 190 6.82 9.48 -9.84
N TYR A 191 7.24 9.89 -8.62
CA TYR A 191 6.86 9.17 -7.39
C TYR A 191 5.34 9.09 -7.21
N ARG A 192 4.58 10.12 -7.60
CA ARG A 192 3.12 10.06 -7.53
C ARG A 192 2.54 8.92 -8.37
N THR A 193 3.07 8.68 -9.55
CA THR A 193 2.66 7.55 -10.41
C THR A 193 2.99 6.22 -9.77
N GLU A 194 4.16 6.09 -9.14
CA GLU A 194 4.52 4.90 -8.37
C GLU A 194 3.52 4.66 -7.23
N ILE A 195 3.22 5.69 -6.44
CA ILE A 195 2.29 5.60 -5.31
C ILE A 195 0.85 5.29 -5.78
N LEU A 196 0.43 5.85 -6.92
CA LEU A 196 -0.89 5.57 -7.50
C LEU A 196 -1.04 4.08 -7.89
N GLY A 197 0.01 3.48 -8.44
CA GLY A 197 0.04 2.04 -8.70
C GLY A 197 -0.08 1.19 -7.43
N LEU A 198 0.59 1.63 -6.36
CA LEU A 198 0.57 0.93 -5.08
C LEU A 198 -0.76 1.10 -4.32
N VAL A 199 -1.42 2.26 -4.40
CA VAL A 199 -2.72 2.46 -3.74
C VAL A 199 -3.80 1.60 -4.37
N LYS A 200 -3.76 1.35 -5.67
CA LYS A 200 -4.68 0.43 -6.35
C LYS A 200 -4.65 -0.97 -5.71
N ALA A 201 -3.46 -1.53 -5.54
CA ALA A 201 -3.28 -2.82 -4.87
C ALA A 201 -3.75 -2.79 -3.41
N GLN A 202 -3.54 -1.67 -2.70
CA GLN A 202 -3.94 -1.50 -1.32
C GLN A 202 -5.47 -1.44 -1.13
N GLN A 203 -6.22 -0.93 -2.10
CA GLN A 203 -7.69 -0.87 -2.05
C GLN A 203 -8.32 -2.26 -1.91
N VAL A 204 -7.95 -3.19 -2.77
CA VAL A 204 -8.47 -4.57 -2.73
C VAL A 204 -7.97 -5.33 -1.50
N LYS A 205 -6.72 -5.09 -1.08
CA LYS A 205 -6.14 -5.69 0.13
C LYS A 205 -6.88 -5.28 1.40
N ASN A 206 -7.34 -4.03 1.48
CA ASN A 206 -8.07 -3.50 2.63
C ASN A 206 -9.54 -3.94 2.67
N ALA A 207 -10.01 -4.76 1.75
CA ALA A 207 -11.38 -5.27 1.77
C ALA A 207 -11.72 -6.02 3.07
N VAL A 208 -10.74 -6.62 3.75
CA VAL A 208 -10.93 -7.41 4.96
C VAL A 208 -10.87 -6.62 6.27
N ILE A 209 -10.35 -5.42 6.23
CA ILE A 209 -10.13 -4.56 7.41
C ILE A 209 -11.06 -3.35 7.38
N VAL A 210 -11.12 -2.60 8.47
CA VAL A 210 -11.99 -1.44 8.63
C VAL A 210 -11.65 -0.33 7.63
N PRO A 211 -10.41 0.21 7.59
CA PRO A 211 -10.10 1.32 6.71
C PRO A 211 -9.97 0.87 5.25
N VAL A 212 -10.38 1.74 4.35
CA VAL A 212 -10.10 1.58 2.91
C VAL A 212 -8.60 1.78 2.62
N GLY A 213 -8.17 1.50 1.40
CA GLY A 213 -6.76 1.63 1.01
C GLY A 213 -6.28 3.07 0.99
N ALA A 214 -5.08 3.27 1.53
CA ALA A 214 -4.28 4.47 1.33
C ALA A 214 -2.85 4.08 0.98
N LYS A 215 -2.11 5.01 0.38
CA LYS A 215 -0.68 4.87 0.15
C LYS A 215 -0.05 6.24 0.13
N GLY A 216 1.03 6.40 0.88
CA GLY A 216 1.87 7.59 0.80
C GLY A 216 3.25 7.26 0.28
N GLY A 217 3.93 8.29 -0.22
CA GLY A 217 5.34 8.20 -0.58
C GLY A 217 5.98 9.55 -0.62
N PHE A 218 7.26 9.56 -0.32
CA PHE A 218 8.07 10.77 -0.31
C PHE A 218 9.44 10.53 -0.91
N VAL A 219 10.04 11.59 -1.41
CA VAL A 219 11.43 11.64 -1.87
C VAL A 219 12.21 12.62 -1.00
N ALA A 220 13.37 12.20 -0.48
CA ALA A 220 14.29 13.06 0.23
C ALA A 220 15.20 13.77 -0.79
N LYS A 221 15.05 15.10 -0.91
CA LYS A 221 15.73 15.91 -1.95
C LYS A 221 17.16 16.28 -1.58
N GLN A 222 17.47 16.39 -0.30
CA GLN A 222 18.76 16.83 0.23
C GLN A 222 19.38 15.75 1.11
N LEU A 223 19.78 14.64 0.48
CA LEU A 223 20.52 13.60 1.19
C LEU A 223 22.01 13.97 1.30
N PRO A 224 22.66 13.69 2.44
CA PRO A 224 24.10 13.92 2.59
C PRO A 224 24.90 13.15 1.55
N SER A 225 25.80 13.84 0.83
CA SER A 225 26.74 13.23 -0.12
C SER A 225 27.94 12.57 0.59
N HIS A 226 28.15 12.88 1.89
CA HIS A 226 29.24 12.36 2.70
C HIS A 226 28.69 11.73 4.00
N GLY A 227 29.44 10.84 4.62
CA GLY A 227 29.04 10.18 5.88
C GLY A 227 28.44 8.78 5.70
N GLY A 228 28.44 8.25 4.48
CA GLY A 228 28.04 6.86 4.22
C GLY A 228 26.56 6.57 4.41
N ARG A 229 26.25 5.27 4.61
CA ARG A 229 24.86 4.77 4.71
C ARG A 229 24.12 5.36 5.92
N GLU A 230 24.82 5.60 7.02
CA GLU A 230 24.21 6.11 8.25
C GLU A 230 23.71 7.54 8.09
N ALA A 231 24.53 8.43 7.49
CA ALA A 231 24.13 9.81 7.21
C ALA A 231 22.93 9.88 6.24
N VAL A 232 22.88 9.02 5.22
CA VAL A 232 21.74 8.91 4.30
C VAL A 232 20.48 8.47 5.05
N GLN A 233 20.61 7.52 5.98
CA GLN A 233 19.47 7.05 6.79
C GLN A 233 18.94 8.16 7.72
N GLU A 234 19.81 8.94 8.36
CA GLU A 234 19.39 10.07 9.19
C GLU A 234 18.71 11.17 8.35
N GLY A 235 19.24 11.49 7.17
CA GLY A 235 18.57 12.39 6.22
C GLY A 235 17.18 11.88 5.78
N GLY A 236 17.06 10.58 5.56
CA GLY A 236 15.78 9.93 5.27
C GLY A 236 14.78 10.00 6.42
N LYS A 237 15.23 9.83 7.67
CA LYS A 237 14.38 9.98 8.88
C LYS A 237 13.90 11.42 9.05
N ALA A 238 14.78 12.41 8.80
CA ALA A 238 14.41 13.82 8.84
C ALA A 238 13.33 14.16 7.83
N ALA A 239 13.53 13.73 6.54
CA ALA A 239 12.55 13.91 5.49
C ALA A 239 11.20 13.21 5.81
N TYR A 240 11.25 11.99 6.36
CA TYR A 240 10.07 11.27 6.83
C TYR A 240 9.32 12.04 7.92
N SER A 241 10.04 12.57 8.90
CA SER A 241 9.45 13.34 10.01
C SER A 241 8.76 14.60 9.49
N THR A 242 9.38 15.33 8.57
CA THR A 242 8.79 16.51 7.93
C THR A 242 7.52 16.13 7.16
N PHE A 243 7.55 15.01 6.41
CA PHE A 243 6.40 14.52 5.68
C PHE A 243 5.24 14.15 6.60
N ILE A 244 5.48 13.44 7.72
CA ILE A 244 4.46 13.08 8.71
C ILE A 244 3.84 14.35 9.34
N ARG A 245 4.65 15.33 9.75
CA ARG A 245 4.14 16.60 10.30
C ARG A 245 3.24 17.32 9.32
N ALA A 246 3.63 17.37 8.03
CA ALA A 246 2.85 18.01 6.98
C ALA A 246 1.49 17.32 6.72
N LEU A 247 1.39 16.01 6.95
CA LEU A 247 0.11 15.30 6.89
C LEU A 247 -0.76 15.64 8.10
N LEU A 248 -0.20 15.64 9.31
CA LEU A 248 -0.92 15.96 10.55
C LEU A 248 -1.35 17.42 10.61
N ASP A 249 -0.61 18.35 10.00
CA ASP A 249 -0.97 19.76 9.90
C ASP A 249 -2.36 19.99 9.27
N LEU A 250 -2.81 19.07 8.41
CA LEU A 250 -4.08 19.15 7.70
C LEU A 250 -5.16 18.23 8.27
N THR A 251 -4.82 17.39 9.23
CA THR A 251 -5.72 16.38 9.79
C THR A 251 -6.40 16.94 11.03
N ASP A 252 -7.74 16.81 11.10
CA ASP A 252 -8.50 17.19 12.29
C ASP A 252 -8.16 16.24 13.45
N ASN A 253 -8.32 16.71 14.67
CA ASN A 253 -8.19 15.89 15.87
C ASN A 253 -9.58 15.41 16.35
N PHE A 254 -9.60 14.47 17.28
CA PHE A 254 -10.81 13.98 17.92
C PHE A 254 -10.61 14.03 19.44
N VAL A 255 -11.34 14.92 20.10
CA VAL A 255 -11.17 15.22 21.55
C VAL A 255 -12.54 15.19 22.21
N ASP A 256 -12.69 14.43 23.28
CA ASP A 256 -13.92 14.36 24.10
C ASP A 256 -15.20 14.07 23.30
N GLY A 257 -15.08 13.27 22.24
CA GLY A 257 -16.22 12.88 21.40
C GLY A 257 -16.53 13.85 20.25
N GLU A 258 -15.76 14.94 20.12
CA GLU A 258 -15.96 15.94 19.08
C GLU A 258 -14.74 16.08 18.15
N VAL A 259 -15.00 16.46 16.90
CA VAL A 259 -13.96 16.73 15.93
C VAL A 259 -13.44 18.16 16.12
N VAL A 260 -12.14 18.28 16.39
CA VAL A 260 -11.44 19.56 16.55
C VAL A 260 -10.65 19.84 15.27
N PRO A 261 -10.98 20.92 14.54
CA PRO A 261 -10.24 21.29 13.33
C PRO A 261 -8.76 21.54 13.59
N ALA A 262 -7.93 21.24 12.57
CA ALA A 262 -6.53 21.62 12.59
C ALA A 262 -6.38 23.16 12.78
N PRO A 263 -5.49 23.62 13.66
CA PRO A 263 -5.38 25.07 13.98
C PRO A 263 -4.96 25.87 12.73
N GLU A 264 -5.54 27.05 12.58
CA GLU A 264 -5.26 28.00 11.48
C GLU A 264 -5.48 27.41 10.05
N VAL A 265 -6.27 26.35 9.91
CA VAL A 265 -6.64 25.74 8.63
C VAL A 265 -8.09 26.04 8.30
N ILE A 266 -8.32 26.72 7.17
CA ILE A 266 -9.67 26.84 6.60
C ILE A 266 -9.98 25.53 5.86
N ARG A 267 -11.14 24.95 6.18
CA ARG A 267 -11.62 23.70 5.60
C ARG A 267 -12.70 23.98 4.55
N HIS A 268 -12.50 23.43 3.34
CA HIS A 268 -13.48 23.39 2.25
C HIS A 268 -13.99 21.98 1.98
N ASP A 269 -13.80 21.09 2.94
CA ASP A 269 -14.28 19.71 2.99
C ASP A 269 -14.88 19.41 4.38
N GLU A 270 -15.36 18.18 4.53
CA GLU A 270 -15.91 17.68 5.78
C GLU A 270 -14.81 17.26 6.76
N ASP A 271 -15.23 16.88 7.97
CA ASP A 271 -14.34 16.38 9.02
C ASP A 271 -13.45 15.23 8.53
N ASP A 272 -12.16 15.29 8.88
CA ASP A 272 -11.13 14.34 8.48
C ASP A 272 -10.13 14.12 9.60
N TYR A 273 -10.51 13.28 10.58
CA TYR A 273 -9.75 13.02 11.80
C TYR A 273 -9.08 11.64 11.83
N TYR A 274 -9.23 10.82 10.78
CA TYR A 274 -8.62 9.50 10.76
C TYR A 274 -7.47 9.44 9.76
N LEU A 275 -6.27 9.29 10.27
CA LEU A 275 -5.06 9.07 9.48
C LEU A 275 -4.22 8.00 10.16
N VAL A 276 -4.03 6.86 9.51
CA VAL A 276 -3.19 5.76 9.99
C VAL A 276 -2.16 5.43 8.94
N VAL A 277 -0.91 5.38 9.36
CA VAL A 277 0.23 5.09 8.50
C VAL A 277 0.94 3.80 8.94
N ALA A 278 1.81 3.26 8.11
CA ALA A 278 2.68 2.15 8.45
C ALA A 278 4.02 2.31 7.71
N ALA A 279 5.10 1.80 8.25
CA ALA A 279 6.35 1.70 7.50
C ALA A 279 6.23 0.61 6.43
N ASP A 280 6.62 0.92 5.19
CA ASP A 280 6.47 0.00 4.04
C ASP A 280 7.34 -1.26 4.15
N LYS A 281 8.45 -1.18 4.86
CA LYS A 281 9.31 -2.30 5.21
C LYS A 281 9.82 -2.09 6.63
N GLY A 282 9.10 -2.70 7.51
CA GLY A 282 9.33 -3.16 8.84
C GLY A 282 10.62 -2.78 9.57
N THR A 283 10.88 -1.49 9.77
CA THR A 283 11.67 -1.12 10.93
C THR A 283 10.72 -0.48 11.93
N ALA A 284 10.59 -1.06 13.12
CA ALA A 284 9.88 -0.46 14.24
C ALA A 284 10.25 1.02 14.45
N THR A 285 11.48 1.39 14.09
CA THR A 285 12.02 2.75 14.16
C THR A 285 11.15 3.80 13.45
N PHE A 286 10.70 3.54 12.21
CA PHE A 286 9.87 4.52 11.49
C PHE A 286 8.47 4.65 12.07
N SER A 287 7.89 3.54 12.55
CA SER A 287 6.62 3.58 13.28
C SER A 287 6.74 4.32 14.61
N ASP A 288 7.82 4.12 15.35
CA ASP A 288 8.08 4.82 16.61
C ASP A 288 8.29 6.33 16.40
N ILE A 289 8.98 6.75 15.31
CA ILE A 289 9.11 8.16 14.92
C ILE A 289 7.72 8.75 14.65
N ALA A 290 6.91 8.08 13.83
CA ALA A 290 5.56 8.56 13.50
C ALA A 290 4.67 8.67 14.74
N ASN A 291 4.71 7.68 15.64
CA ASN A 291 3.98 7.69 16.90
C ASN A 291 4.49 8.77 17.87
N GLY A 292 5.80 9.06 17.87
CA GLY A 292 6.38 10.18 18.59
C GLY A 292 5.80 11.52 18.13
N ILE A 293 5.75 11.74 16.82
CA ILE A 293 5.17 12.95 16.21
C ILE A 293 3.65 13.03 16.49
N SER A 294 2.92 11.91 16.41
CA SER A 294 1.51 11.86 16.77
C SER A 294 1.26 12.38 18.19
N ARG A 295 2.09 11.97 19.16
CA ARG A 295 2.02 12.47 20.56
C ARG A 295 2.40 13.96 20.66
N GLU A 296 3.42 14.43 19.94
CA GLU A 296 3.79 15.86 19.90
C GLU A 296 2.62 16.74 19.43
N TYR A 297 1.80 16.24 18.48
CA TYR A 297 0.60 16.92 17.99
C TYR A 297 -0.62 16.74 18.92
N GLY A 298 -0.52 15.93 19.97
CA GLY A 298 -1.67 15.53 20.78
C GLY A 298 -2.74 14.85 19.95
N PHE A 299 -2.34 14.14 18.87
CA PHE A 299 -3.26 13.50 17.97
C PHE A 299 -3.91 12.28 18.62
N TRP A 300 -5.22 12.16 18.54
CA TRP A 300 -6.04 11.20 19.30
C TRP A 300 -5.67 9.73 19.11
N LEU A 301 -5.03 9.38 18.02
CA LEU A 301 -4.57 8.00 17.77
C LEU A 301 -3.30 7.65 18.57
N GLU A 302 -2.53 8.62 19.05
CA GLU A 302 -1.27 8.38 19.77
C GLU A 302 -0.40 7.33 19.07
N ASP A 303 -0.12 6.18 19.71
CA ASP A 303 0.66 5.07 19.12
C ASP A 303 -0.18 4.05 18.33
N ALA A 304 -1.47 4.32 18.14
CA ALA A 304 -2.29 3.68 17.13
C ALA A 304 -2.12 4.34 15.74
N PHE A 305 -1.46 5.51 15.66
CA PHE A 305 -1.21 6.22 14.42
C PHE A 305 -0.35 5.42 13.44
N ALA A 306 0.69 4.73 13.95
CA ALA A 306 1.52 3.81 13.17
C ALA A 306 1.65 2.45 13.86
N SER A 307 1.16 1.40 13.22
CA SER A 307 1.27 0.03 13.73
C SER A 307 2.68 -0.54 13.59
N GLY A 308 3.00 -1.59 14.35
CA GLY A 308 4.27 -2.30 14.27
C GLY A 308 5.46 -1.59 14.91
N GLY A 309 5.24 -0.60 15.78
CA GLY A 309 6.26 0.03 16.61
C GLY A 309 6.68 -0.85 17.81
N SER A 310 7.48 -0.28 18.72
CA SER A 310 8.04 -1.00 19.89
C SER A 310 7.01 -1.65 20.81
N TYR A 311 5.77 -1.15 20.81
CA TYR A 311 4.63 -1.68 21.56
C TYR A 311 3.54 -2.26 20.64
N GLY A 312 3.91 -2.68 19.42
CA GLY A 312 3.03 -3.33 18.47
C GLY A 312 3.27 -4.83 18.39
N TYR A 313 2.48 -5.51 17.55
CA TYR A 313 2.67 -6.93 17.25
C TYR A 313 3.84 -7.15 16.29
N ASP A 314 4.76 -8.02 16.66
CA ASP A 314 5.89 -8.44 15.81
C ASP A 314 5.42 -9.51 14.81
N HIS A 315 5.17 -9.10 13.56
CA HIS A 315 4.65 -9.98 12.51
C HIS A 315 5.58 -11.18 12.23
N LYS A 316 6.91 -10.99 12.34
CA LYS A 316 7.88 -12.06 12.11
C LYS A 316 7.82 -13.10 13.23
N LYS A 317 7.78 -12.68 14.50
CA LYS A 317 7.65 -13.59 15.64
C LYS A 317 6.34 -14.35 15.62
N MET A 318 5.23 -13.69 15.25
CA MET A 318 3.94 -14.33 15.08
C MET A 318 3.90 -15.23 13.85
N GLY A 319 4.71 -14.97 12.83
CA GLY A 319 4.66 -15.62 11.51
C GLY A 319 3.33 -15.36 10.79
N ILE A 320 2.63 -14.27 11.13
CA ILE A 320 1.20 -14.10 10.81
C ILE A 320 0.92 -14.01 9.31
N THR A 321 1.80 -13.36 8.54
CA THR A 321 1.64 -13.25 7.08
C THR A 321 1.81 -14.62 6.42
N ALA A 322 2.84 -15.37 6.82
CA ALA A 322 3.08 -16.71 6.30
C ALA A 322 1.96 -17.68 6.68
N LYS A 323 1.52 -17.69 7.94
CA LYS A 323 0.39 -18.51 8.43
C LYS A 323 -0.90 -18.19 7.67
N GLY A 324 -1.18 -16.90 7.42
CA GLY A 324 -2.35 -16.49 6.64
C GLY A 324 -2.33 -17.02 5.21
N ALA A 325 -1.20 -16.90 4.52
CA ALA A 325 -1.03 -17.44 3.17
C ALA A 325 -1.08 -18.98 3.15
N TRP A 326 -0.60 -19.61 4.22
CA TRP A 326 -0.66 -21.06 4.36
C TRP A 326 -2.08 -21.61 4.46
N VAL A 327 -3.00 -20.86 5.05
CA VAL A 327 -4.44 -21.20 5.05
C VAL A 327 -4.99 -21.37 3.62
N SER A 328 -4.52 -20.54 2.67
CA SER A 328 -4.87 -20.67 1.26
C SER A 328 -4.24 -21.92 0.64
N VAL A 329 -2.96 -22.21 0.93
CA VAL A 329 -2.27 -23.43 0.48
C VAL A 329 -2.99 -24.69 0.96
N GLU A 330 -3.34 -24.76 2.26
CA GLU A 330 -4.10 -25.88 2.82
C GLU A 330 -5.46 -26.05 2.14
N ARG A 331 -6.14 -24.95 1.82
CA ARG A 331 -7.42 -25.00 1.09
C ARG A 331 -7.24 -25.59 -0.30
N HIS A 332 -6.25 -25.13 -1.05
CA HIS A 332 -5.98 -25.66 -2.40
C HIS A 332 -5.60 -27.14 -2.37
N PHE A 333 -4.73 -27.53 -1.43
CA PHE A 333 -4.32 -28.93 -1.29
C PHE A 333 -5.47 -29.85 -0.87
N ARG A 334 -6.33 -29.38 0.04
CA ARG A 334 -7.54 -30.13 0.43
C ARG A 334 -8.46 -30.39 -0.77
N GLU A 335 -8.64 -29.39 -1.64
CA GLU A 335 -9.40 -29.55 -2.88
C GLU A 335 -8.74 -30.52 -3.88
N LEU A 336 -7.41 -30.69 -3.79
CA LEU A 336 -6.64 -31.65 -4.58
C LEU A 336 -6.48 -33.02 -3.89
N GLY A 337 -7.08 -33.23 -2.70
CA GLY A 337 -7.02 -34.46 -1.92
C GLY A 337 -5.71 -34.69 -1.19
N LEU A 338 -4.92 -33.63 -0.92
CA LEU A 338 -3.66 -33.66 -0.21
C LEU A 338 -3.78 -32.98 1.17
N ASN A 339 -3.20 -33.59 2.21
CA ASN A 339 -3.18 -33.03 3.57
C ASN A 339 -1.76 -32.62 3.93
N THR A 340 -1.50 -31.35 4.05
CA THR A 340 -0.18 -30.78 4.38
C THR A 340 0.39 -31.22 5.73
N ALA A 341 -0.43 -31.76 6.62
CA ALA A 341 -0.02 -32.25 7.94
C ALA A 341 0.42 -33.72 7.95
N THR A 342 0.15 -34.49 6.89
CA THR A 342 0.40 -35.95 6.86
C THR A 342 1.04 -36.43 5.59
N ASP A 343 0.94 -35.69 4.50
CA ASP A 343 1.40 -36.12 3.19
C ASP A 343 2.62 -35.32 2.76
N ASP A 344 3.65 -36.01 2.29
CA ASP A 344 4.83 -35.36 1.74
C ASP A 344 4.50 -34.69 0.40
N PHE A 345 4.96 -33.47 0.21
CA PHE A 345 4.76 -32.69 -1.02
C PHE A 345 6.00 -31.88 -1.38
N THR A 346 6.19 -31.70 -2.68
CA THR A 346 7.35 -31.01 -3.24
C THR A 346 7.13 -29.51 -3.30
N VAL A 347 8.15 -28.74 -2.93
CA VAL A 347 8.10 -27.28 -2.90
C VAL A 347 9.27 -26.69 -3.68
N VAL A 348 8.96 -25.70 -4.53
CA VAL A 348 9.91 -24.72 -5.04
C VAL A 348 9.64 -23.42 -4.35
N GLY A 349 10.69 -22.74 -3.85
CA GLY A 349 10.53 -21.54 -3.04
C GLY A 349 11.25 -20.32 -3.58
N ILE A 350 10.68 -19.14 -3.36
CA ILE A 350 11.30 -17.86 -3.68
C ILE A 350 11.51 -17.07 -2.39
N GLY A 351 12.76 -16.97 -1.96
CA GLY A 351 13.18 -16.35 -0.70
C GLY A 351 14.31 -17.12 -0.01
N ASP A 352 14.50 -16.84 1.27
CA ASP A 352 15.47 -17.53 2.14
C ASP A 352 14.94 -17.66 3.58
N MET A 353 15.58 -18.53 4.36
CA MET A 353 15.13 -18.84 5.72
C MET A 353 15.26 -17.67 6.71
N ALA A 354 16.13 -16.70 6.46
CA ALA A 354 16.23 -15.49 7.29
C ALA A 354 15.05 -14.51 7.09
N GLY A 355 14.35 -14.64 5.96
CA GLY A 355 13.18 -13.81 5.63
C GLY A 355 11.94 -14.22 6.44
N ASP A 356 11.14 -13.22 6.88
CA ASP A 356 9.91 -13.45 7.64
C ASP A 356 8.97 -14.44 6.94
N VAL A 357 8.50 -14.07 5.76
CA VAL A 357 7.43 -14.81 5.05
C VAL A 357 7.90 -16.16 4.53
N PHE A 358 9.13 -16.22 4.00
CA PHE A 358 9.70 -17.47 3.52
C PHE A 358 10.01 -18.40 4.68
N GLY A 359 10.79 -17.93 5.65
CA GLY A 359 11.25 -18.75 6.77
C GLY A 359 10.11 -19.31 7.60
N ASN A 360 9.17 -18.46 8.02
CA ASN A 360 7.98 -18.94 8.72
C ASN A 360 7.16 -19.91 7.86
N GLY A 361 6.94 -19.63 6.57
CA GLY A 361 6.16 -20.50 5.70
C GLY A 361 6.77 -21.90 5.52
N MET A 362 8.07 -21.97 5.38
CA MET A 362 8.78 -23.25 5.20
C MET A 362 8.92 -24.10 6.48
N LEU A 363 8.41 -23.60 7.60
CA LEU A 363 8.32 -24.30 8.88
C LEU A 363 6.88 -24.69 9.28
N LEU A 364 5.87 -24.43 8.44
CA LEU A 364 4.48 -24.74 8.76
C LEU A 364 4.08 -26.20 8.54
N SER A 365 4.95 -26.99 7.90
CA SER A 365 4.78 -28.44 7.76
C SER A 365 6.12 -29.17 7.75
N GLU A 366 6.21 -30.27 8.50
CA GLU A 366 7.35 -31.19 8.50
C GLU A 366 7.39 -32.06 7.22
N HIS A 367 6.30 -32.06 6.44
CA HIS A 367 6.15 -32.83 5.22
C HIS A 367 6.61 -32.06 3.94
N ILE A 368 7.18 -30.88 4.11
CA ILE A 368 7.75 -30.10 3.00
C ILE A 368 9.04 -30.76 2.49
N ARG A 369 9.02 -31.25 1.27
CA ARG A 369 10.18 -31.64 0.48
C ARG A 369 10.64 -30.46 -0.34
N LEU A 370 11.56 -29.63 0.22
CA LEU A 370 12.06 -28.44 -0.46
C LEU A 370 13.05 -28.83 -1.55
N VAL A 371 12.56 -28.96 -2.78
CA VAL A 371 13.35 -29.41 -3.93
C VAL A 371 14.25 -28.31 -4.45
N ALA A 372 13.82 -27.07 -4.39
CA ALA A 372 14.62 -25.91 -4.77
C ALA A 372 14.13 -24.63 -4.08
N ALA A 373 15.07 -23.71 -3.90
CA ALA A 373 14.74 -22.34 -3.50
C ALA A 373 15.76 -21.35 -4.09
N PHE A 374 15.35 -20.10 -4.27
CA PHE A 374 16.29 -19.06 -4.70
C PHE A 374 15.95 -17.71 -4.09
N ASN A 375 16.99 -16.91 -3.90
CA ASN A 375 16.89 -15.52 -3.52
C ASN A 375 17.74 -14.63 -4.45
N HIS A 376 18.10 -13.42 -4.02
CA HIS A 376 18.93 -12.50 -4.81
C HIS A 376 20.41 -12.93 -4.90
N LEU A 377 20.90 -13.85 -4.04
CA LEU A 377 22.31 -14.26 -3.97
C LEU A 377 22.54 -15.69 -4.43
N HIS A 378 21.64 -16.62 -4.07
CA HIS A 378 21.87 -18.07 -4.19
C HIS A 378 20.67 -18.79 -4.83
N ILE A 379 20.98 -19.96 -5.36
CA ILE A 379 20.03 -20.99 -5.80
C ILE A 379 20.37 -22.28 -5.05
N PHE A 380 19.41 -22.74 -4.26
CA PHE A 380 19.45 -24.04 -3.55
C PHE A 380 18.72 -25.08 -4.40
N VAL A 381 19.30 -26.25 -4.58
CA VAL A 381 18.67 -27.39 -5.26
C VAL A 381 18.95 -28.65 -4.49
N ASP A 382 17.90 -29.38 -4.13
CA ASP A 382 17.96 -30.73 -3.56
C ASP A 382 17.06 -31.66 -4.38
N PRO A 383 17.60 -32.53 -5.26
CA PRO A 383 16.79 -33.32 -6.18
C PRO A 383 15.86 -34.33 -5.50
N ASN A 384 16.18 -34.77 -4.29
CA ASN A 384 15.40 -35.78 -3.56
C ASN A 384 15.46 -35.54 -2.03
N PRO A 385 14.95 -34.43 -1.53
CA PRO A 385 15.07 -34.09 -0.12
C PRO A 385 14.30 -35.06 0.78
N ASP A 386 14.93 -35.45 1.90
CA ASP A 386 14.23 -36.05 3.03
C ASP A 386 13.48 -34.96 3.81
N ALA A 387 12.18 -35.08 3.97
CA ALA A 387 11.36 -34.03 4.54
C ALA A 387 11.78 -33.66 5.98
N ALA A 388 11.99 -34.66 6.84
CA ALA A 388 12.30 -34.45 8.23
C ALA A 388 13.73 -33.87 8.44
N THR A 389 14.72 -34.32 7.67
CA THR A 389 16.07 -33.78 7.68
C THR A 389 16.11 -32.34 7.18
N SER A 390 15.43 -32.08 6.06
CA SER A 390 15.29 -30.75 5.49
C SER A 390 14.55 -29.78 6.42
N TYR A 391 13.52 -30.25 7.16
CA TYR A 391 12.83 -29.43 8.14
C TYR A 391 13.77 -28.94 9.25
N ARG A 392 14.54 -29.86 9.87
CA ARG A 392 15.47 -29.50 10.95
C ARG A 392 16.54 -28.51 10.51
N GLU A 393 17.03 -28.65 9.29
CA GLU A 393 18.04 -27.74 8.76
C GLU A 393 17.43 -26.37 8.42
N ARG A 394 16.22 -26.31 7.88
CA ARG A 394 15.47 -25.06 7.71
C ARG A 394 15.22 -24.36 9.04
N GLU A 395 14.83 -25.10 10.08
CA GLU A 395 14.63 -24.57 11.42
C GLU A 395 15.93 -23.99 12.01
N ARG A 396 17.07 -24.69 11.83
CA ARG A 396 18.38 -24.19 12.24
C ARG A 396 18.71 -22.86 11.55
N LEU A 397 18.54 -22.78 10.23
CA LEU A 397 18.80 -21.57 9.45
C LEU A 397 17.86 -20.41 9.84
N PHE A 398 16.59 -20.70 10.10
CA PHE A 398 15.61 -19.69 10.54
C PHE A 398 16.00 -19.04 11.86
N ASN A 399 16.51 -19.84 12.80
CA ASN A 399 16.94 -19.38 14.12
C ASN A 399 18.35 -18.73 14.11
N GLN A 400 19.11 -18.86 13.03
CA GLN A 400 20.43 -18.24 12.86
C GLN A 400 20.27 -16.84 12.28
N ALA A 401 20.59 -15.79 13.05
CA ALA A 401 20.50 -14.42 12.59
C ALA A 401 21.41 -14.18 11.36
N GLY A 402 20.82 -13.62 10.29
CA GLY A 402 21.55 -13.29 9.06
C GLY A 402 21.97 -14.52 8.23
N SER A 403 21.37 -15.67 8.44
CA SER A 403 21.61 -16.86 7.63
C SER A 403 21.28 -16.66 6.15
N SER A 404 21.93 -17.43 5.31
CA SER A 404 21.71 -17.49 3.87
C SER A 404 21.66 -18.95 3.39
N TRP A 405 21.32 -19.19 2.14
CA TRP A 405 21.42 -20.55 1.58
C TRP A 405 22.84 -21.12 1.60
N ALA A 406 23.88 -20.25 1.60
CA ALA A 406 25.27 -20.69 1.70
C ALA A 406 25.61 -21.30 3.07
N ASP A 407 24.80 -21.09 4.08
CA ASP A 407 24.98 -21.67 5.43
C ASP A 407 24.26 -23.01 5.60
N TYR A 408 23.59 -23.51 4.56
CA TYR A 408 22.96 -24.83 4.57
C TYR A 408 24.03 -25.92 4.63
N ASP A 409 23.86 -26.92 5.49
CA ASP A 409 24.80 -28.04 5.60
C ASP A 409 24.70 -28.92 4.33
N GLU A 410 25.71 -28.78 3.46
CA GLU A 410 25.75 -29.50 2.18
C GLU A 410 25.69 -31.04 2.33
N SER A 411 26.12 -31.59 3.48
CA SER A 411 26.05 -33.02 3.74
C SER A 411 24.60 -33.54 3.89
N LEU A 412 23.66 -32.67 4.13
CA LEU A 412 22.22 -32.98 4.24
C LEU A 412 21.50 -32.89 2.91
N ILE A 413 22.14 -32.35 1.86
CA ILE A 413 21.60 -32.27 0.52
C ILE A 413 21.72 -33.62 -0.17
N SER A 414 20.68 -34.08 -0.85
CA SER A 414 20.72 -35.34 -1.58
C SER A 414 21.72 -35.30 -2.74
N GLU A 415 22.16 -36.51 -3.18
CA GLU A 415 23.18 -36.65 -4.23
C GLU A 415 22.82 -35.83 -5.48
N GLY A 416 23.78 -35.03 -5.95
CA GLY A 416 23.67 -34.19 -7.15
C GLY A 416 23.01 -32.84 -6.93
N GLY A 417 22.59 -32.53 -5.69
CA GLY A 417 22.13 -31.19 -5.29
C GLY A 417 23.27 -30.26 -4.87
N GLY A 418 22.95 -29.08 -4.41
CA GLY A 418 23.93 -28.09 -3.92
C GLY A 418 23.38 -26.69 -3.84
N VAL A 419 24.23 -25.78 -3.36
CA VAL A 419 23.97 -24.34 -3.30
C VAL A 419 24.86 -23.61 -4.31
N PHE A 420 24.25 -22.81 -5.17
CA PHE A 420 24.92 -22.15 -6.28
C PHE A 420 24.79 -20.63 -6.17
N SER A 421 25.90 -19.91 -6.44
CA SER A 421 25.87 -18.45 -6.49
C SER A 421 25.20 -17.94 -7.75
N ARG A 422 24.32 -16.96 -7.62
CA ARG A 422 23.73 -16.25 -8.77
C ARG A 422 24.72 -15.39 -9.54
N ALA A 423 25.89 -15.08 -8.97
CA ALA A 423 26.98 -14.38 -9.64
C ALA A 423 27.85 -15.32 -10.51
N ALA A 424 27.65 -16.62 -10.47
CA ALA A 424 28.38 -17.58 -11.28
C ALA A 424 28.06 -17.39 -12.78
N LYS A 425 29.06 -17.53 -13.64
CA LYS A 425 28.83 -17.50 -15.11
C LYS A 425 28.06 -18.70 -15.60
N SER A 426 28.24 -19.84 -14.94
CA SER A 426 27.66 -21.12 -15.35
C SER A 426 27.60 -22.05 -14.12
N ILE A 427 26.52 -22.78 -14.01
CA ILE A 427 26.25 -23.78 -12.97
C ILE A 427 26.31 -25.16 -13.60
N PRO A 428 27.13 -26.12 -13.05
CA PRO A 428 27.11 -27.49 -13.52
C PRO A 428 25.78 -28.18 -13.15
N ILE A 429 25.22 -28.93 -14.06
CA ILE A 429 23.95 -29.64 -13.88
C ILE A 429 24.23 -31.13 -13.73
N SER A 430 24.05 -31.64 -12.50
CA SER A 430 24.26 -33.06 -12.20
C SER A 430 23.26 -33.96 -12.94
N PRO A 431 23.52 -35.26 -13.05
CA PRO A 431 22.56 -36.21 -13.63
C PRO A 431 21.20 -36.19 -12.91
N GLN A 432 21.19 -36.01 -11.59
CA GLN A 432 19.97 -35.92 -10.79
C GLN A 432 19.21 -34.62 -11.09
N MET A 433 19.91 -33.49 -11.18
CA MET A 433 19.30 -32.22 -11.61
C MET A 433 18.78 -32.29 -13.04
N LYS A 434 19.50 -32.97 -13.98
CA LYS A 434 18.99 -33.12 -15.36
C LYS A 434 17.65 -33.85 -15.39
N LYS A 435 17.54 -34.94 -14.59
CA LYS A 435 16.29 -35.68 -14.46
C LYS A 435 15.18 -34.83 -13.86
N LEU A 436 15.48 -34.07 -12.79
CA LEU A 436 14.55 -33.17 -12.12
C LEU A 436 14.05 -32.08 -13.06
N LEU A 437 14.95 -31.42 -13.78
CA LEU A 437 14.67 -30.28 -14.64
C LEU A 437 14.20 -30.66 -16.07
N GLY A 438 14.26 -31.94 -16.42
CA GLY A 438 13.94 -32.41 -17.77
C GLY A 438 14.89 -31.86 -18.85
N THR A 439 16.15 -31.62 -18.52
CA THR A 439 17.14 -31.03 -19.44
C THR A 439 18.27 -32.01 -19.77
N LYS A 440 18.90 -31.81 -20.92
CA LYS A 440 20.13 -32.52 -21.32
C LYS A 440 21.40 -31.70 -21.16
N SER A 441 21.30 -30.44 -20.78
CA SER A 441 22.43 -29.52 -20.64
C SER A 441 23.33 -29.94 -19.47
N ASP A 442 24.65 -29.94 -19.66
CA ASP A 442 25.65 -30.17 -18.60
C ASP A 442 25.87 -28.93 -17.75
N HIS A 443 25.62 -27.77 -18.30
CA HIS A 443 25.81 -26.47 -17.65
C HIS A 443 24.74 -25.49 -18.09
N MET A 444 24.35 -24.56 -17.22
CA MET A 444 23.48 -23.44 -17.60
C MET A 444 23.76 -22.19 -16.77
N PRO A 445 23.46 -20.98 -17.31
CA PRO A 445 23.50 -19.74 -16.53
C PRO A 445 22.51 -19.77 -15.35
N PRO A 446 22.78 -19.06 -14.25
CA PRO A 446 21.91 -19.01 -13.07
C PRO A 446 20.44 -18.64 -13.38
N ASN A 447 20.21 -17.62 -14.22
CA ASN A 447 18.84 -17.22 -14.58
C ASN A 447 18.10 -18.33 -15.34
N MET A 448 18.78 -19.06 -16.21
CA MET A 448 18.19 -20.19 -16.91
C MET A 448 17.86 -21.33 -15.97
N LEU A 449 18.69 -21.60 -14.96
CA LEU A 449 18.38 -22.57 -13.93
C LEU A 449 17.09 -22.18 -13.18
N ILE A 450 16.93 -20.93 -12.77
CA ILE A 450 15.70 -20.43 -12.13
C ILE A 450 14.50 -20.62 -13.03
N VAL A 451 14.60 -20.30 -14.32
CA VAL A 451 13.52 -20.55 -15.31
C VAL A 451 13.12 -22.03 -15.36
N HIS A 452 14.11 -22.94 -15.36
CA HIS A 452 13.81 -24.38 -15.33
C HIS A 452 13.17 -24.81 -14.01
N LEU A 453 13.61 -24.25 -12.87
CA LEU A 453 13.03 -24.54 -11.55
C LEU A 453 11.56 -24.11 -11.46
N LEU A 454 11.21 -22.93 -12.03
CA LEU A 454 9.81 -22.47 -12.08
C LEU A 454 8.93 -23.31 -13.01
N LYS A 455 9.52 -23.91 -14.06
CA LYS A 455 8.81 -24.74 -15.04
C LYS A 455 8.78 -26.23 -14.68
N MET A 456 9.55 -26.67 -13.70
CA MET A 456 9.56 -28.06 -13.28
C MET A 456 8.26 -28.47 -12.56
N ARG A 457 7.91 -29.74 -12.61
CA ARG A 457 6.76 -30.26 -11.86
C ARG A 457 7.03 -30.22 -10.35
N SER A 458 6.14 -29.57 -9.62
CA SER A 458 6.11 -29.52 -8.16
C SER A 458 4.67 -29.38 -7.65
N ASP A 459 4.45 -29.65 -6.38
CA ASP A 459 3.12 -29.48 -5.79
C ASP A 459 2.86 -28.01 -5.43
N LEU A 460 3.86 -27.31 -4.90
CA LEU A 460 3.75 -25.91 -4.45
C LEU A 460 4.89 -25.04 -4.98
N LEU A 461 4.54 -23.87 -5.48
CA LEU A 461 5.43 -22.71 -5.59
C LEU A 461 5.12 -21.76 -4.43
N TRP A 462 6.06 -21.59 -3.48
CA TRP A 462 5.94 -20.67 -2.36
C TRP A 462 6.67 -19.36 -2.64
N ILE A 463 5.92 -18.26 -2.77
CA ILE A 463 6.49 -16.94 -3.03
C ILE A 463 6.59 -16.18 -1.71
N GLY A 464 7.77 -16.22 -1.10
CA GLY A 464 8.09 -15.56 0.17
C GLY A 464 9.08 -14.40 0.04
N GLY A 465 9.56 -14.13 -1.17
CA GLY A 465 10.52 -13.06 -1.49
C GLY A 465 9.93 -11.95 -2.37
N ILE A 466 10.71 -10.88 -2.57
CA ILE A 466 10.34 -9.71 -3.37
C ILE A 466 10.69 -9.94 -4.85
N GLY A 467 9.82 -9.49 -5.74
CA GLY A 467 10.00 -9.52 -7.18
C GLY A 467 8.78 -10.11 -7.90
N THR A 468 8.62 -9.80 -9.19
CA THR A 468 7.56 -10.37 -10.03
C THR A 468 8.16 -11.39 -10.98
N PHE A 469 7.92 -12.65 -10.71
CA PHE A 469 8.54 -13.80 -11.37
C PHE A 469 7.66 -14.43 -12.43
N VAL A 470 6.37 -14.10 -12.43
CA VAL A 470 5.38 -14.69 -13.35
C VAL A 470 4.53 -13.58 -13.96
N LYS A 471 4.38 -13.64 -15.29
CA LYS A 471 3.50 -12.77 -16.07
C LYS A 471 2.61 -13.58 -17.00
N SER A 472 1.65 -12.94 -17.69
CA SER A 472 0.96 -13.55 -18.81
C SER A 472 1.81 -13.45 -20.08
N ARG A 473 1.57 -14.37 -21.02
CA ARG A 473 2.10 -14.27 -22.40
C ARG A 473 1.61 -13.00 -23.13
N GLN A 474 0.49 -12.42 -22.69
CA GLN A 474 -0.07 -11.20 -23.27
C GLN A 474 0.66 -9.93 -22.78
N GLU A 475 1.43 -10.04 -21.72
CA GLU A 475 2.20 -8.93 -21.14
C GLU A 475 3.64 -8.94 -21.66
N THR A 476 4.20 -7.77 -21.87
CA THR A 476 5.63 -7.59 -22.08
C THR A 476 6.35 -7.46 -20.72
N HIS A 477 7.68 -7.57 -20.69
CA HIS A 477 8.44 -7.30 -19.47
C HIS A 477 8.31 -5.84 -19.02
N ALA A 478 8.15 -4.91 -19.96
CA ALA A 478 7.95 -3.49 -19.65
C ALA A 478 6.62 -3.23 -18.94
N ASP A 479 5.55 -3.95 -19.30
CA ASP A 479 4.24 -3.83 -18.64
C ASP A 479 4.30 -4.23 -17.16
N VAL A 480 5.13 -5.22 -16.83
CA VAL A 480 5.35 -5.68 -15.45
C VAL A 480 6.15 -4.68 -14.61
N GLY A 481 7.10 -3.95 -15.24
CA GLY A 481 7.86 -2.87 -14.59
C GLY A 481 8.95 -3.31 -13.61
N ASP A 482 9.22 -4.61 -13.47
CA ASP A 482 10.29 -5.17 -12.61
C ASP A 482 11.48 -5.63 -13.46
N LYS A 483 12.32 -4.69 -13.87
CA LYS A 483 13.48 -4.94 -14.75
C LYS A 483 14.50 -5.94 -14.19
N ALA A 484 14.66 -5.99 -12.87
CA ALA A 484 15.64 -6.85 -12.21
C ALA A 484 15.37 -8.35 -12.48
N ASN A 485 14.13 -8.70 -12.72
CA ASN A 485 13.69 -10.09 -12.92
C ASN A 485 13.29 -10.43 -14.37
N ASP A 486 13.51 -9.54 -15.33
CA ASP A 486 13.15 -9.79 -16.74
C ASP A 486 13.77 -11.07 -17.30
N GLY A 487 15.05 -11.33 -16.99
CA GLY A 487 15.79 -12.49 -17.50
C GLY A 487 15.43 -13.85 -16.90
N LEU A 488 14.56 -13.88 -15.90
CA LEU A 488 14.14 -15.13 -15.23
C LEU A 488 12.61 -15.28 -15.12
N ARG A 489 11.85 -14.26 -15.56
CA ARG A 489 10.38 -14.29 -15.50
C ARG A 489 9.78 -15.24 -16.52
N VAL A 490 8.84 -16.06 -16.06
CA VAL A 490 8.10 -17.02 -16.89
C VAL A 490 6.66 -16.59 -17.09
N ASN A 491 5.95 -17.23 -18.06
CA ASN A 491 4.52 -17.01 -18.22
C ASN A 491 3.73 -17.95 -17.29
N GLY A 492 2.53 -17.54 -16.88
CA GLY A 492 1.68 -18.32 -15.96
C GLY A 492 1.39 -19.74 -16.47
N ARG A 493 1.14 -19.90 -17.77
CA ARG A 493 0.93 -21.22 -18.40
C ARG A 493 2.15 -22.15 -18.40
N GLU A 494 3.34 -21.60 -18.17
CA GLU A 494 4.59 -22.36 -18.17
C GLU A 494 5.00 -22.86 -16.77
N LEU A 495 4.29 -22.40 -15.73
CA LEU A 495 4.55 -22.90 -14.36
C LEU A 495 4.27 -24.39 -14.27
N GLY A 496 5.20 -25.12 -13.67
CA GLY A 496 5.08 -26.57 -13.49
C GLY A 496 4.40 -26.97 -12.18
N CYS A 497 4.20 -26.04 -11.25
CA CYS A 497 3.55 -26.32 -9.97
C CYS A 497 2.03 -26.50 -10.11
N ARG A 498 1.42 -27.21 -9.12
CA ARG A 498 -0.04 -27.36 -9.02
C ARG A 498 -0.69 -26.20 -8.27
N VAL A 499 -0.01 -25.70 -7.25
CA VAL A 499 -0.48 -24.65 -6.36
C VAL A 499 0.55 -23.53 -6.29
N VAL A 500 0.10 -22.28 -6.23
CA VAL A 500 0.92 -21.13 -5.85
C VAL A 500 0.40 -20.55 -4.55
N GLY A 501 1.29 -20.35 -3.57
CA GLY A 501 1.04 -19.60 -2.34
C GLY A 501 1.82 -18.29 -2.35
N GLU A 502 1.12 -17.15 -2.28
CA GLU A 502 1.73 -15.82 -2.35
C GLU A 502 1.78 -15.14 -0.99
N GLY A 503 2.79 -15.49 -0.19
CA GLY A 503 3.07 -14.75 1.05
C GLY A 503 3.71 -13.37 0.82
N GLY A 504 4.48 -13.21 -0.26
CA GLY A 504 5.00 -11.93 -0.72
C GLY A 504 4.03 -11.17 -1.63
N ASN A 505 4.19 -9.85 -1.74
CA ASN A 505 3.39 -9.04 -2.65
C ASN A 505 3.95 -9.07 -4.07
N LEU A 506 3.05 -9.04 -5.06
CA LEU A 506 3.38 -8.88 -6.49
C LEU A 506 4.32 -9.97 -7.04
N GLY A 507 4.26 -11.19 -6.51
CA GLY A 507 5.05 -12.31 -7.03
C GLY A 507 4.67 -12.71 -8.45
N MET A 508 3.39 -12.50 -8.80
CA MET A 508 2.82 -12.69 -10.12
C MET A 508 2.08 -11.43 -10.56
N SER A 509 2.02 -11.17 -11.87
CA SER A 509 1.05 -10.21 -12.40
C SER A 509 -0.37 -10.77 -12.32
N GLN A 510 -1.39 -9.92 -12.32
CA GLN A 510 -2.78 -10.38 -12.26
C GLN A 510 -3.14 -11.24 -13.48
N LEU A 511 -2.73 -10.83 -14.67
CA LEU A 511 -2.91 -11.63 -15.89
C LEU A 511 -2.11 -12.94 -15.83
N GLY A 512 -0.93 -12.96 -15.21
CA GLY A 512 -0.15 -14.18 -14.99
C GLY A 512 -0.87 -15.18 -14.09
N ARG A 513 -1.54 -14.72 -13.00
CA ARG A 513 -2.41 -15.56 -12.14
C ARG A 513 -3.58 -16.13 -12.90
N ILE A 514 -4.27 -15.28 -13.68
CA ILE A 514 -5.42 -15.70 -14.51
C ILE A 514 -4.97 -16.76 -15.53
N GLU A 515 -3.85 -16.52 -16.22
CA GLU A 515 -3.30 -17.48 -17.20
C GLU A 515 -2.93 -18.81 -16.54
N PHE A 516 -2.31 -18.80 -15.35
CA PHE A 516 -2.01 -20.00 -14.57
C PHE A 516 -3.29 -20.75 -14.18
N ALA A 517 -4.29 -20.05 -13.68
CA ALA A 517 -5.57 -20.65 -13.28
C ALA A 517 -6.36 -21.23 -14.45
N LEU A 518 -6.40 -20.54 -15.60
CA LEU A 518 -7.02 -21.07 -16.84
C LEU A 518 -6.31 -22.32 -17.38
N ASN A 519 -5.04 -22.50 -17.04
CA ASN A 519 -4.25 -23.69 -17.37
C ASN A 519 -4.37 -24.83 -16.31
N GLY A 520 -5.29 -24.72 -15.36
CA GLY A 520 -5.58 -25.72 -14.33
C GLY A 520 -4.76 -25.59 -13.05
N GLY A 521 -4.01 -24.52 -12.88
CA GLY A 521 -3.30 -24.21 -11.64
C GLY A 521 -4.22 -23.63 -10.56
N HIS A 522 -3.84 -23.79 -9.29
CA HIS A 522 -4.59 -23.29 -8.14
C HIS A 522 -3.85 -22.13 -7.47
N CYS A 523 -4.42 -20.93 -7.55
CA CYS A 523 -3.94 -19.74 -6.81
C CYS A 523 -5.12 -18.80 -6.53
N ASN A 524 -4.98 -17.97 -5.53
CA ASN A 524 -5.82 -16.78 -5.34
C ASN A 524 -5.06 -15.54 -5.90
N THR A 525 -5.19 -14.40 -5.23
CA THR A 525 -4.34 -13.22 -5.42
C THR A 525 -3.44 -13.06 -4.18
N ASP A 526 -2.33 -12.33 -4.34
CA ASP A 526 -1.43 -12.03 -3.21
C ASP A 526 -2.15 -11.32 -2.07
N PHE A 527 -3.08 -10.40 -2.37
CA PHE A 527 -3.82 -9.66 -1.34
C PHE A 527 -4.81 -10.52 -0.53
N ILE A 528 -5.23 -11.68 -1.04
CA ILE A 528 -5.99 -12.68 -0.28
C ILE A 528 -5.04 -13.48 0.61
N ASP A 529 -3.98 -14.05 0.02
CA ASP A 529 -3.06 -14.93 0.73
C ASP A 529 -2.33 -14.19 1.84
N ASN A 530 -1.72 -13.05 1.56
CA ASN A 530 -0.91 -12.29 2.52
C ASN A 530 -1.69 -11.24 3.33
N SER A 531 -3.01 -11.29 3.35
CA SER A 531 -3.84 -10.33 4.11
C SER A 531 -3.62 -10.41 5.63
N GLY A 532 -3.05 -11.51 6.15
CA GLY A 532 -2.80 -11.69 7.57
C GLY A 532 -1.96 -10.56 8.20
N GLY A 533 -0.96 -10.03 7.48
CA GLY A 533 -0.16 -8.91 7.97
C GLY A 533 -0.96 -7.62 8.14
N VAL A 534 -1.78 -7.26 7.15
CA VAL A 534 -2.59 -6.04 7.24
C VAL A 534 -3.74 -6.18 8.23
N ASP A 535 -4.37 -7.36 8.34
CA ASP A 535 -5.44 -7.61 9.32
C ASP A 535 -4.90 -7.57 10.75
N CYS A 536 -3.74 -8.16 11.02
CA CYS A 536 -3.06 -8.08 12.32
C CYS A 536 -2.79 -6.61 12.73
N SER A 537 -2.25 -5.84 11.81
CA SER A 537 -1.99 -4.42 12.03
C SER A 537 -3.26 -3.60 12.29
N ASP A 538 -4.35 -3.86 11.58
CA ASP A 538 -5.61 -3.14 11.78
C ASP A 538 -6.24 -3.48 13.13
N ARG A 539 -6.18 -4.75 13.56
CA ARG A 539 -6.61 -5.16 14.89
C ARG A 539 -5.78 -4.49 15.97
N GLU A 540 -4.46 -4.40 15.81
CA GLU A 540 -3.58 -3.66 16.71
C GLU A 540 -4.06 -2.22 16.88
N VAL A 541 -4.32 -1.52 15.76
CA VAL A 541 -4.81 -0.13 15.77
C VAL A 541 -6.13 -0.03 16.55
N ASN A 542 -7.12 -0.87 16.24
CA ASN A 542 -8.43 -0.81 16.89
C ASN A 542 -8.36 -1.18 18.38
N ILE A 543 -7.54 -2.13 18.77
CA ILE A 543 -7.28 -2.45 20.19
C ILE A 543 -6.63 -1.27 20.90
N LYS A 544 -5.63 -0.63 20.28
CA LYS A 544 -4.95 0.54 20.85
C LYS A 544 -5.88 1.74 20.98
N ILE A 545 -6.77 2.00 20.03
CA ILE A 545 -7.79 3.06 20.13
C ILE A 545 -8.61 2.88 21.42
N LEU A 546 -9.10 1.68 21.70
CA LEU A 546 -9.83 1.39 22.92
C LEU A 546 -8.95 1.59 24.16
N LEU A 547 -7.81 0.92 24.20
CA LEU A 547 -6.95 0.89 25.38
C LEU A 547 -6.31 2.25 25.71
N ASN A 548 -5.95 3.05 24.70
CA ASN A 548 -5.41 4.40 24.92
C ASN A 548 -6.47 5.31 25.55
N ARG A 549 -7.74 5.20 25.14
CA ARG A 549 -8.83 5.91 25.78
C ARG A 549 -8.96 5.54 27.26
N LEU A 550 -8.89 4.25 27.61
CA LEU A 550 -8.93 3.79 29.00
C LEU A 550 -7.73 4.28 29.82
N VAL A 551 -6.54 4.38 29.21
CA VAL A 551 -5.36 4.97 29.83
C VAL A 551 -5.55 6.48 30.08
N ALA A 552 -6.10 7.20 29.11
CA ALA A 552 -6.39 8.64 29.25
C ALA A 552 -7.45 8.92 30.34
N GLN A 553 -8.44 8.02 30.51
CA GLN A 553 -9.46 8.09 31.57
C GLN A 553 -8.93 7.70 32.96
N GLY A 554 -7.75 7.08 33.03
CA GLY A 554 -7.13 6.63 34.27
C GLY A 554 -7.58 5.23 34.73
N ASP A 555 -8.33 4.51 33.91
CA ASP A 555 -8.80 3.15 34.21
C ASP A 555 -7.70 2.09 34.04
N LEU A 556 -6.68 2.41 33.23
CA LEU A 556 -5.50 1.59 33.02
C LEU A 556 -4.23 2.42 33.12
N THR A 557 -3.13 1.80 33.59
CA THR A 557 -1.80 2.34 33.40
C THR A 557 -1.23 1.91 32.03
N PHE A 558 -0.31 2.69 31.47
CA PHE A 558 0.38 2.35 30.24
C PHE A 558 1.10 0.98 30.30
N LYS A 559 1.61 0.62 31.50
CA LYS A 559 2.23 -0.69 31.73
C LYS A 559 1.21 -1.84 31.60
N GLN A 560 0.08 -1.74 32.29
CA GLN A 560 -1.00 -2.73 32.22
C GLN A 560 -1.54 -2.88 30.79
N ARG A 561 -1.70 -1.76 30.09
CA ARG A 561 -2.11 -1.76 28.68
C ARG A 561 -1.15 -2.57 27.80
N ASN A 562 0.17 -2.40 27.96
CA ASN A 562 1.17 -3.13 27.18
C ASN A 562 1.24 -4.62 27.57
N GLU A 563 1.07 -4.95 28.83
CA GLU A 563 0.96 -6.34 29.29
C GLU A 563 -0.25 -7.02 28.63
N MET A 564 -1.42 -6.37 28.62
CA MET A 564 -2.61 -6.88 27.96
C MET A 564 -2.43 -7.09 26.45
N LEU A 565 -1.75 -6.17 25.74
CA LEU A 565 -1.44 -6.37 24.32
C LEU A 565 -0.63 -7.66 24.09
N GLY A 566 0.36 -7.93 24.95
CA GLY A 566 1.15 -9.16 24.90
C GLY A 566 0.32 -10.42 25.15
N GLU A 567 -0.56 -10.39 26.17
CA GLU A 567 -1.45 -11.52 26.53
C GLU A 567 -2.40 -11.89 25.40
N MET A 568 -2.84 -10.94 24.58
CA MET A 568 -3.80 -11.14 23.49
C MET A 568 -3.17 -11.62 22.18
N THR A 569 -1.85 -11.81 22.09
CA THR A 569 -1.15 -12.13 20.84
C THR A 569 -1.75 -13.34 20.11
N ASP A 570 -2.01 -14.42 20.82
CA ASP A 570 -2.57 -15.66 20.24
C ASP A 570 -4.03 -15.49 19.82
N ASP A 571 -4.83 -14.74 20.58
CA ASP A 571 -6.20 -14.45 20.21
C ASP A 571 -6.27 -13.59 18.95
N VAL A 572 -5.42 -12.58 18.82
CA VAL A 572 -5.30 -11.76 17.62
C VAL A 572 -4.89 -12.63 16.43
N SER A 573 -3.88 -13.50 16.61
CA SER A 573 -3.47 -14.45 15.57
C SER A 573 -4.63 -15.33 15.10
N ARG A 574 -5.40 -15.90 16.05
CA ARG A 574 -6.57 -16.74 15.75
C ARG A 574 -7.65 -15.97 14.96
N LEU A 575 -7.95 -14.74 15.35
CA LEU A 575 -8.94 -13.90 14.66
C LEU A 575 -8.49 -13.55 13.23
N VAL A 576 -7.21 -13.26 13.03
CA VAL A 576 -6.61 -13.00 11.72
C VAL A 576 -6.70 -14.24 10.82
N LEU A 577 -6.27 -15.41 11.32
CA LEU A 577 -6.32 -16.66 10.54
C LEU A 577 -7.76 -17.07 10.20
N GLN A 578 -8.72 -16.74 11.08
CA GLN A 578 -10.14 -16.95 10.78
C GLN A 578 -10.60 -16.07 9.60
N SER A 579 -10.10 -14.83 9.49
CA SER A 579 -10.37 -13.98 8.33
C SER A 579 -9.80 -14.58 7.04
N ASN A 580 -8.54 -15.04 7.05
CA ASN A 580 -7.94 -15.73 5.91
C ASN A 580 -8.75 -16.97 5.50
N TYR A 581 -9.16 -17.80 6.48
CA TYR A 581 -9.96 -18.99 6.23
C TYR A 581 -11.29 -18.65 5.54
N ARG A 582 -12.01 -17.65 6.04
CA ARG A 582 -13.30 -17.23 5.48
C ARG A 582 -13.19 -16.71 4.06
N GLN A 583 -12.16 -15.91 3.78
CA GLN A 583 -11.91 -15.36 2.44
C GLN A 583 -11.65 -16.48 1.43
N THR A 584 -10.70 -17.35 1.71
CA THR A 584 -10.37 -18.44 0.79
C THR A 584 -11.52 -19.46 0.65
N GLN A 585 -12.34 -19.65 1.71
CA GLN A 585 -13.55 -20.46 1.64
C GLN A 585 -14.61 -19.83 0.72
N ALA A 586 -14.87 -18.52 0.84
CA ALA A 586 -15.81 -17.81 -0.01
C ALA A 586 -15.40 -17.90 -1.49
N ILE A 587 -14.11 -17.73 -1.77
CA ILE A 587 -13.57 -17.89 -3.13
C ILE A 587 -13.77 -19.33 -3.63
N SER A 588 -13.53 -20.34 -2.80
CA SER A 588 -13.74 -21.75 -3.17
C SER A 588 -15.19 -22.05 -3.53
N ILE A 589 -16.14 -21.55 -2.72
CA ILE A 589 -17.58 -21.69 -2.99
C ILE A 589 -17.93 -20.99 -4.30
N ALA A 590 -17.54 -19.75 -4.48
CA ALA A 590 -17.78 -18.99 -5.70
C ALA A 590 -17.18 -19.67 -6.94
N ASN A 591 -15.97 -20.22 -6.82
CA ASN A 591 -15.29 -20.91 -7.90
C ASN A 591 -16.01 -22.23 -8.31
N SER A 592 -16.56 -22.96 -7.34
CA SER A 592 -17.29 -24.21 -7.62
C SER A 592 -18.56 -23.99 -8.47
N GLU A 593 -19.15 -22.81 -8.38
CA GLU A 593 -20.37 -22.41 -9.09
C GLU A 593 -20.09 -21.46 -10.26
N ALA A 594 -18.84 -21.05 -10.50
CA ALA A 594 -18.48 -19.95 -11.37
C ALA A 594 -18.95 -20.14 -12.82
N ALA A 595 -18.85 -21.36 -13.36
CA ALA A 595 -19.31 -21.66 -14.73
C ALA A 595 -20.84 -21.60 -14.84
N ALA A 596 -21.55 -22.16 -13.87
CA ALA A 596 -23.03 -22.17 -13.85
C ALA A 596 -23.62 -20.76 -13.67
N ARG A 597 -22.93 -19.88 -12.95
CA ARG A 597 -23.37 -18.53 -12.60
C ARG A 597 -22.71 -17.42 -13.42
N LEU A 598 -22.09 -17.75 -14.56
CA LEU A 598 -21.30 -16.78 -15.34
C LEU A 598 -22.13 -15.56 -15.78
N GLU A 599 -23.41 -15.76 -16.15
CA GLU A 599 -24.32 -14.67 -16.50
C GLU A 599 -24.70 -13.77 -15.32
N GLU A 600 -24.70 -14.28 -14.11
CA GLU A 600 -24.90 -13.47 -12.91
C GLU A 600 -23.68 -12.57 -12.68
N TYR A 601 -22.47 -13.09 -12.84
CA TYR A 601 -21.22 -12.30 -12.76
C TYR A 601 -21.16 -11.25 -13.86
N ARG A 602 -21.58 -11.56 -15.09
CA ARG A 602 -21.67 -10.57 -16.19
C ARG A 602 -22.56 -9.38 -15.78
N ARG A 603 -23.77 -9.66 -15.30
CA ARG A 603 -24.70 -8.63 -14.83
C ARG A 603 -24.18 -7.85 -13.65
N LEU A 604 -23.51 -8.52 -12.70
CA LEU A 604 -22.87 -7.89 -11.55
C LEU A 604 -21.80 -6.88 -12.01
N MET A 605 -20.88 -7.30 -12.85
CA MET A 605 -19.83 -6.43 -13.39
C MET A 605 -20.40 -5.23 -14.12
N ALA A 606 -21.36 -5.43 -15.03
CA ALA A 606 -22.03 -4.35 -15.76
C ALA A 606 -22.72 -3.33 -14.82
N ARG A 607 -23.36 -3.82 -13.75
CA ARG A 607 -23.98 -2.96 -12.72
C ARG A 607 -22.92 -2.12 -11.97
N TYR A 608 -21.78 -2.70 -11.63
CA TYR A 608 -20.72 -1.98 -10.93
C TYR A 608 -20.01 -0.98 -11.84
N GLU A 609 -19.85 -1.29 -13.14
CA GLU A 609 -19.33 -0.36 -14.14
C GLU A 609 -20.27 0.84 -14.33
N SER A 610 -21.59 0.60 -14.45
CA SER A 610 -22.56 1.68 -14.61
C SER A 610 -22.61 2.65 -13.41
N ARG A 611 -22.18 2.17 -12.21
CA ARG A 611 -22.03 3.00 -11.00
C ARG A 611 -20.64 3.64 -10.87
N GLY A 612 -19.72 3.37 -11.78
CA GLY A 612 -18.33 3.84 -11.72
C GLY A 612 -17.50 3.20 -10.59
N LEU A 613 -17.95 2.07 -10.04
CA LEU A 613 -17.28 1.33 -8.95
C LEU A 613 -16.34 0.25 -9.46
N LEU A 614 -16.42 -0.10 -10.72
CA LEU A 614 -15.57 -1.07 -11.40
C LEU A 614 -15.14 -0.53 -12.76
N ASP A 615 -13.89 -0.80 -13.12
CA ASP A 615 -13.36 -0.71 -14.47
C ASP A 615 -12.71 -2.06 -14.79
N ARG A 616 -13.38 -2.89 -15.60
CA ARG A 616 -12.92 -4.25 -15.93
C ARG A 616 -11.53 -4.26 -16.53
N SER A 617 -11.19 -3.27 -17.35
CA SER A 617 -9.88 -3.20 -18.00
C SER A 617 -8.76 -2.92 -16.99
N LEU A 618 -8.99 -2.03 -16.01
CA LEU A 618 -8.06 -1.74 -14.94
C LEU A 618 -7.86 -2.91 -13.97
N GLU A 619 -8.92 -3.70 -13.76
CA GLU A 619 -8.91 -4.84 -12.82
C GLU A 619 -8.60 -6.17 -13.49
N TYR A 620 -8.31 -6.16 -14.80
CA TYR A 620 -8.04 -7.35 -15.61
C TYR A 620 -9.17 -8.38 -15.55
N LEU A 621 -10.42 -7.93 -15.41
CA LEU A 621 -11.60 -8.79 -15.51
C LEU A 621 -12.02 -8.94 -16.98
N PRO A 622 -12.61 -10.11 -17.36
CA PRO A 622 -12.96 -10.38 -18.74
C PRO A 622 -14.05 -9.43 -19.25
N ASP A 623 -13.90 -9.00 -20.50
CA ASP A 623 -14.95 -8.30 -21.24
C ASP A 623 -16.06 -9.27 -21.67
N ASP A 624 -17.10 -8.76 -22.35
CA ASP A 624 -18.25 -9.57 -22.73
C ASP A 624 -17.93 -10.60 -23.83
N GLU A 625 -16.93 -10.35 -24.66
CA GLU A 625 -16.46 -11.29 -25.68
C GLU A 625 -15.74 -12.47 -25.01
N ALA A 626 -14.79 -12.21 -24.13
CA ALA A 626 -14.09 -13.23 -23.35
C ALA A 626 -15.05 -14.06 -22.47
N LEU A 627 -16.07 -13.43 -21.87
CA LEU A 627 -17.09 -14.14 -21.11
C LEU A 627 -17.92 -15.09 -22.00
N THR A 628 -18.23 -14.68 -23.22
CA THR A 628 -18.95 -15.51 -24.17
C THR A 628 -18.12 -16.72 -24.62
N GLU A 629 -16.83 -16.52 -24.88
CA GLU A 629 -15.89 -17.59 -25.17
C GLU A 629 -15.80 -18.62 -24.03
N ARG A 630 -15.68 -18.13 -22.80
CA ARG A 630 -15.65 -19.00 -21.61
C ARG A 630 -16.94 -19.78 -21.42
N GLN A 631 -18.10 -19.15 -21.65
CA GLN A 631 -19.39 -19.80 -21.58
C GLN A 631 -19.48 -20.95 -22.57
N MET A 632 -19.04 -20.75 -23.83
CA MET A 632 -18.99 -21.79 -24.85
C MET A 632 -18.04 -22.92 -24.46
N ALA A 633 -16.96 -22.63 -23.78
CA ALA A 633 -15.99 -23.60 -23.26
C ALA A 633 -16.42 -24.28 -21.94
N GLY A 634 -17.57 -23.92 -21.37
CA GLY A 634 -18.01 -24.41 -20.05
C GLY A 634 -17.16 -23.92 -18.89
N GLN A 635 -16.46 -22.80 -19.06
CA GLN A 635 -15.57 -22.19 -18.06
C GLN A 635 -16.25 -21.01 -17.37
N GLY A 636 -15.90 -20.78 -16.09
CA GLY A 636 -16.34 -19.64 -15.32
C GLY A 636 -15.24 -18.59 -15.13
N LEU A 637 -15.47 -17.69 -14.17
CA LEU A 637 -14.40 -16.82 -13.66
C LEU A 637 -13.38 -17.66 -12.87
N THR A 638 -12.12 -17.30 -12.99
CA THR A 638 -11.03 -17.90 -12.22
C THR A 638 -10.99 -17.41 -10.78
N ARG A 639 -10.32 -18.14 -9.88
CA ARG A 639 -10.13 -17.71 -8.48
C ARG A 639 -9.50 -16.32 -8.35
N PRO A 640 -8.45 -15.93 -9.11
CA PRO A 640 -7.93 -14.56 -9.08
C PRO A 640 -8.95 -13.48 -9.48
N GLU A 641 -9.81 -13.74 -10.46
CA GLU A 641 -10.87 -12.82 -10.87
C GLU A 641 -11.98 -12.72 -9.81
N LEU A 642 -12.39 -13.85 -9.24
CA LEU A 642 -13.34 -13.90 -8.14
C LEU A 642 -12.81 -13.17 -6.89
N SER A 643 -11.51 -13.28 -6.61
CA SER A 643 -10.85 -12.56 -5.51
C SER A 643 -11.03 -11.04 -5.65
N VAL A 644 -10.83 -10.51 -6.86
CA VAL A 644 -11.02 -9.08 -7.15
C VAL A 644 -12.49 -8.68 -6.99
N LEU A 645 -13.41 -9.44 -7.56
CA LEU A 645 -14.85 -9.14 -7.45
C LEU A 645 -15.34 -9.16 -6.01
N ILE A 646 -14.93 -10.16 -5.22
CA ILE A 646 -15.28 -10.26 -3.79
C ILE A 646 -14.76 -9.03 -3.03
N ALA A 647 -13.52 -8.60 -3.31
CA ALA A 647 -12.95 -7.41 -2.67
C ALA A 647 -13.73 -6.13 -3.00
N ILE A 648 -14.10 -5.92 -4.27
CA ILE A 648 -14.87 -4.76 -4.72
C ILE A 648 -16.27 -4.76 -4.11
N VAL A 649 -16.99 -5.88 -4.18
CA VAL A 649 -18.35 -6.02 -3.62
C VAL A 649 -18.34 -5.80 -2.11
N LYS A 650 -17.37 -6.39 -1.41
CA LYS A 650 -17.21 -6.20 0.03
C LYS A 650 -16.91 -4.75 0.39
N GLY A 651 -16.08 -4.06 -0.40
CA GLY A 651 -15.81 -2.63 -0.24
C GLY A 651 -17.07 -1.76 -0.34
N ASP A 652 -17.89 -1.98 -1.37
CA ASP A 652 -19.17 -1.28 -1.57
C ASP A 652 -20.16 -1.57 -0.42
N LEU A 653 -20.26 -2.84 -0.01
CA LEU A 653 -21.12 -3.24 1.11
C LEU A 653 -20.70 -2.58 2.44
N LYS A 654 -19.41 -2.55 2.74
CA LYS A 654 -18.89 -1.89 3.95
C LYS A 654 -19.28 -0.42 4.00
N GLN A 655 -19.07 0.32 2.91
CA GLN A 655 -19.40 1.75 2.82
C GLN A 655 -20.91 1.96 2.95
N THR A 656 -21.71 1.17 2.25
CA THR A 656 -23.18 1.24 2.30
C THR A 656 -23.70 0.94 3.70
N LEU A 657 -23.18 -0.10 4.35
CA LEU A 657 -23.59 -0.49 5.70
C LEU A 657 -23.16 0.55 6.73
N ALA A 658 -21.94 1.05 6.67
CA ALA A 658 -21.46 2.08 7.60
C ALA A 658 -22.28 3.37 7.53
N GLY A 659 -22.80 3.74 6.34
CA GLY A 659 -23.71 4.88 6.15
C GLY A 659 -25.18 4.61 6.50
N SER A 660 -25.56 3.37 6.81
CA SER A 660 -26.94 2.97 7.08
C SER A 660 -27.24 2.85 8.58
N PHE A 661 -28.47 2.57 8.96
CA PHE A 661 -28.85 2.30 10.37
C PHE A 661 -28.46 0.91 10.85
N VAL A 662 -28.09 -0.01 9.95
CA VAL A 662 -27.82 -1.43 10.27
C VAL A 662 -26.82 -1.64 11.40
N PRO A 663 -25.68 -0.91 11.50
CA PRO A 663 -24.74 -1.11 12.61
C PRO A 663 -25.30 -0.74 14.00
N ASP A 664 -26.42 -0.02 14.06
CA ASP A 664 -27.04 0.42 15.31
C ASP A 664 -28.22 -0.48 15.73
N GLU A 665 -28.66 -1.41 14.87
CA GLU A 665 -29.71 -2.36 15.19
C GLU A 665 -29.32 -3.25 16.38
N PRO A 666 -30.22 -3.46 17.39
CA PRO A 666 -29.86 -4.14 18.63
C PRO A 666 -29.22 -5.53 18.43
N GLY A 667 -29.73 -6.34 17.48
CA GLY A 667 -29.16 -7.66 17.19
C GLY A 667 -27.86 -7.64 16.38
N ILE A 668 -27.53 -6.54 15.72
CA ILE A 668 -26.33 -6.38 14.88
C ILE A 668 -25.21 -5.68 15.65
N ARG A 669 -25.54 -4.70 16.49
CA ARG A 669 -24.53 -3.94 17.27
C ARG A 669 -23.67 -4.83 18.15
N ASP A 670 -24.18 -5.97 18.62
CA ASP A 670 -23.46 -6.91 19.48
C ASP A 670 -22.39 -7.71 18.71
N LEU A 671 -22.37 -7.63 17.38
CA LEU A 671 -21.30 -8.20 16.55
C LEU A 671 -19.94 -7.55 16.84
N ILE A 672 -19.89 -6.39 17.48
CA ILE A 672 -18.66 -5.74 17.93
C ILE A 672 -17.83 -6.68 18.83
N TYR A 673 -18.47 -7.48 19.68
CA TYR A 673 -17.81 -8.42 20.57
C TYR A 673 -17.08 -9.56 19.81
N ASN A 674 -17.47 -9.83 18.58
CA ASN A 674 -16.83 -10.84 17.74
C ASN A 674 -15.58 -10.30 16.97
N VAL A 675 -15.30 -9.01 17.09
CA VAL A 675 -14.16 -8.37 16.42
C VAL A 675 -12.92 -8.37 17.30
N PHE A 676 -13.12 -8.29 18.62
CA PHE A 676 -12.06 -8.14 19.61
C PHE A 676 -11.70 -9.46 20.30
N PRO A 677 -10.49 -9.58 20.87
CA PRO A 677 -10.09 -10.69 21.72
C PRO A 677 -11.03 -10.87 22.94
N PRO A 678 -11.28 -12.13 23.39
CA PRO A 678 -12.15 -12.41 24.53
C PRO A 678 -11.80 -11.62 25.79
N LEU A 679 -10.51 -11.43 26.08
CA LEU A 679 -10.03 -10.66 27.24
C LEU A 679 -10.60 -9.24 27.27
N LEU A 680 -10.68 -8.57 26.11
CA LEU A 680 -11.25 -7.22 26.02
C LEU A 680 -12.77 -7.24 26.16
N VAL A 681 -13.43 -8.24 25.61
CA VAL A 681 -14.89 -8.40 25.72
C VAL A 681 -15.29 -8.64 27.17
N GLU A 682 -14.55 -9.48 27.89
CA GLU A 682 -14.83 -9.79 29.31
C GLU A 682 -14.58 -8.58 30.22
N ARG A 683 -13.50 -7.82 29.98
CA ARG A 683 -13.12 -6.71 30.88
C ARG A 683 -13.77 -5.39 30.52
N PHE A 684 -13.98 -5.11 29.24
CA PHE A 684 -14.38 -3.80 28.73
C PHE A 684 -15.51 -3.87 27.70
N GLY A 685 -16.41 -4.84 27.83
CA GLY A 685 -17.51 -5.05 26.88
C GLY A 685 -18.36 -3.79 26.64
N ASP A 686 -18.72 -3.07 27.72
CA ASP A 686 -19.50 -1.83 27.62
C ASP A 686 -18.72 -0.73 26.87
N GLU A 687 -17.39 -0.66 27.05
CA GLU A 687 -16.54 0.32 26.39
C GLU A 687 -16.36 0.03 24.89
N LEU A 688 -16.50 -1.23 24.47
CA LEU A 688 -16.51 -1.60 23.06
C LEU A 688 -17.70 -0.99 22.31
N GLN A 689 -18.86 -0.83 22.96
CA GLN A 689 -20.02 -0.15 22.37
C GLN A 689 -19.78 1.35 22.12
N ASN A 690 -18.80 1.93 22.81
CA ASN A 690 -18.39 3.31 22.67
C ASN A 690 -17.12 3.49 21.82
N HIS A 691 -16.67 2.43 21.12
CA HIS A 691 -15.49 2.51 20.25
C HIS A 691 -15.72 3.50 19.09
N GLN A 692 -14.74 4.38 18.81
CA GLN A 692 -14.85 5.44 17.81
C GLN A 692 -15.19 4.93 16.40
N LEU A 693 -14.69 3.73 16.04
CA LEU A 693 -14.97 3.09 14.76
C LEU A 693 -15.98 1.93 14.88
N ARG A 694 -16.87 1.95 15.88
CA ARG A 694 -17.83 0.88 16.11
C ARG A 694 -18.66 0.55 14.86
N ARG A 695 -19.17 1.56 14.19
CA ARG A 695 -20.01 1.40 13.00
C ARG A 695 -19.25 0.76 11.85
N GLU A 696 -18.03 1.21 11.60
CA GLU A 696 -17.15 0.68 10.55
C GLU A 696 -16.71 -0.76 10.88
N LEU A 697 -16.41 -1.07 12.15
CA LEU A 697 -16.09 -2.42 12.62
C LEU A 697 -17.24 -3.39 12.40
N ILE A 698 -18.45 -3.01 12.80
CA ILE A 698 -19.67 -3.80 12.61
C ILE A 698 -19.97 -3.95 11.12
N ALA A 699 -19.93 -2.86 10.33
CA ALA A 699 -20.15 -2.91 8.89
C ALA A 699 -19.17 -3.85 8.17
N THR A 700 -17.89 -3.82 8.58
CA THR A 700 -16.85 -4.72 8.04
C THR A 700 -17.15 -6.18 8.40
N ARG A 701 -17.68 -6.42 9.60
CA ARG A 701 -18.02 -7.77 10.08
C ARG A 701 -19.24 -8.35 9.39
N VAL A 702 -20.24 -7.50 9.09
CA VAL A 702 -21.47 -7.89 8.39
C VAL A 702 -21.21 -8.13 6.91
N ALA A 703 -20.40 -7.27 6.26
CA ALA A 703 -20.00 -7.41 4.86
C ALA A 703 -19.11 -8.63 4.63
#